data_9b96604b83753fa389c0a2c122972ea5
#
_entry.id   9b96604b83753fa389c0a2c122972ea5
#
_cell.length_a   1.000
_cell.length_b   1.000
_cell.length_c   1.000
_cell.angle_alpha   90.00
_cell.angle_beta   90.00
_cell.angle_gamma   90.00
#
_symmetry.space_group_name_H-M   'P 1'
#
loop_
_entity.id
_entity.type
_entity.pdbx_description
1 polymer ?
#
loop_
_entity_poly.entity_id
_entity_poly.type
_entity_poly.pdbx_seq_one_letter_code
_entity_poly.pdbx_strand_id
1 'polypeptide(L)'
;MPYPTDRERDRPWVIRTYAGHSSAEKTNELYRRNLAKGQTGLSVAFDLPTQTGYDPDDELARGEVGKVGVPVSHIGDMRTLFEGILVAEANTSMTINAPAMWLLALYVAVAEEQAEQSGLDYAEVRAKLAGTTQNDIVKEYLSRGTYVFPPGPSLRLITDMVAWSVGEIPKWNPINICSYHLQEAGATPTQELAYALSTAIAVLDSVRDSGQVPPEKFGDVVGRISFFVNAGIRFVEEMCKLRALGRLWDEITLERYGVQNPKQRRLRYGVQVNSLGLTEAQPENNVQRIVLEMLAVTLSKDARARAVQLPAWNEALGLPRPWDQQWALRMQQVLAYETDLLEYEDIFDGSRVVEAKVSELVEGARAEIDRVQEMGGAVAAVESGYMKGELVNSLAARRRRLESGEEVVVGVNKFDTTEPSPLQAEGADAIFTVDAATERAAVEAIRAWRADRDQDAVDEALRALRDAAKTDQNLMQVSIDCAKAGVTTGEWSGALREVFGEFRAPTGVAGAGMSGEGAGEISEVRERVRATGDELGQRLRMLVGKPGLDGHSNGAEQVAVRARDVGFEVVYQGIRLTPSQIVAAAVQEGVHAVGLSVLSGSHLEVVPAVVQGLREAGAGEVPVVVGGIIPPEDEKRLREGGVAAVFTPKNFRLTGMMDEIVTLIRRSQGLD
;
A
#
# COMPACT_ATOMS: atom_id res chain seq x y z
N MET A 1 -22.30 -33.47 -23.52
CA MET A 1 -22.54 -34.42 -22.42
C MET A 1 -23.40 -33.71 -21.42
N PRO A 2 -24.38 -34.35 -20.76
CA PRO A 2 -25.11 -33.74 -19.68
C PRO A 2 -24.11 -33.43 -18.54
N TYR A 3 -24.25 -32.26 -17.93
CA TYR A 3 -23.41 -31.81 -16.82
C TYR A 3 -23.62 -32.79 -15.63
N PRO A 4 -22.56 -33.24 -14.93
CA PRO A 4 -22.72 -34.11 -13.77
C PRO A 4 -23.48 -33.38 -12.64
N THR A 5 -24.64 -33.87 -12.27
CA THR A 5 -25.52 -33.31 -11.24
C THR A 5 -25.10 -33.67 -9.81
N ASP A 6 -24.08 -34.54 -9.64
CA ASP A 6 -23.63 -35.07 -8.35
C ASP A 6 -22.27 -34.50 -7.90
N ARG A 7 -21.92 -33.29 -8.33
CA ARG A 7 -20.61 -32.73 -8.02
C ARG A 7 -20.60 -32.04 -6.64
N GLU A 8 -19.59 -32.34 -5.86
CA GLU A 8 -19.35 -31.65 -4.60
C GLU A 8 -18.99 -30.18 -4.88
N ARG A 9 -19.69 -29.26 -4.19
CA ARG A 9 -19.47 -27.82 -4.30
C ARG A 9 -18.06 -27.47 -3.83
N ASP A 10 -17.32 -26.66 -4.60
CA ASP A 10 -16.02 -26.14 -4.20
C ASP A 10 -16.14 -25.31 -2.91
N ARG A 11 -15.10 -25.32 -2.08
CA ARG A 11 -15.02 -24.42 -0.94
C ARG A 11 -14.80 -22.98 -1.41
N PRO A 12 -15.49 -21.99 -0.82
CA PRO A 12 -15.24 -20.60 -1.14
C PRO A 12 -13.82 -20.16 -0.72
N TRP A 13 -13.40 -19.03 -1.23
CA TRP A 13 -12.19 -18.33 -0.80
C TRP A 13 -12.27 -17.89 0.67
N VAL A 14 -11.12 -17.57 1.26
CA VAL A 14 -11.06 -16.97 2.59
C VAL A 14 -11.65 -15.56 2.51
N ILE A 15 -12.73 -15.32 3.23
CA ILE A 15 -13.41 -14.03 3.30
C ILE A 15 -12.72 -13.19 4.36
N ARG A 16 -12.18 -12.03 3.96
CA ARG A 16 -11.45 -11.11 4.83
C ARG A 16 -11.98 -9.69 4.73
N THR A 17 -11.77 -8.93 5.80
CA THR A 17 -11.86 -7.47 5.83
C THR A 17 -10.50 -6.94 6.28
N TYR A 18 -9.93 -5.99 5.55
CA TYR A 18 -8.76 -5.24 5.97
C TYR A 18 -9.17 -4.30 7.09
N ALA A 19 -8.67 -4.52 8.30
CA ALA A 19 -9.19 -3.85 9.48
C ALA A 19 -8.08 -3.60 10.51
N GLY A 20 -8.16 -2.45 11.13
CA GLY A 20 -7.31 -1.96 12.22
C GLY A 20 -7.52 -0.47 12.39
N HIS A 21 -7.65 -0.02 13.62
CA HIS A 21 -7.81 1.40 13.94
C HIS A 21 -7.59 1.67 15.43
N SER A 22 -7.32 2.90 15.75
CA SER A 22 -7.28 3.46 17.11
C SER A 22 -6.30 2.76 18.04
N SER A 23 -6.69 1.65 18.65
CA SER A 23 -5.86 0.90 19.59
C SER A 23 -5.98 -0.60 19.37
N ALA A 24 -5.11 -1.38 20.02
CA ALA A 24 -5.15 -2.84 19.98
C ALA A 24 -6.47 -3.40 20.53
N GLU A 25 -7.01 -2.84 21.62
CA GLU A 25 -8.28 -3.26 22.23
C GLU A 25 -9.46 -3.05 21.27
N LYS A 26 -9.58 -1.83 20.69
CA LYS A 26 -10.67 -1.50 19.76
C LYS A 26 -10.60 -2.33 18.49
N THR A 27 -9.39 -2.62 18.03
CA THR A 27 -9.18 -3.49 16.87
C THR A 27 -9.52 -4.94 17.20
N ASN A 28 -9.15 -5.45 18.38
CA ASN A 28 -9.55 -6.78 18.85
C ASN A 28 -11.09 -6.92 18.89
N GLU A 29 -11.80 -5.95 19.44
CA GLU A 29 -13.27 -5.92 19.44
C GLU A 29 -13.84 -5.99 18.03
N LEU A 30 -13.24 -5.27 17.08
CA LEU A 30 -13.65 -5.31 15.68
C LEU A 30 -13.42 -6.69 15.05
N TYR A 31 -12.27 -7.32 15.30
CA TYR A 31 -11.97 -8.68 14.82
C TYR A 31 -12.97 -9.70 15.34
N ARG A 32 -13.23 -9.70 16.62
CA ARG A 32 -14.20 -10.62 17.24
C ARG A 32 -15.61 -10.43 16.66
N ARG A 33 -16.04 -9.19 16.45
CA ARG A 33 -17.33 -8.90 15.79
C ARG A 33 -17.38 -9.39 14.33
N ASN A 34 -16.30 -9.21 13.57
CA ASN A 34 -16.25 -9.63 12.18
C ASN A 34 -16.19 -11.17 12.05
N LEU A 35 -15.44 -11.85 12.92
CA LEU A 35 -15.43 -13.32 13.01
C LEU A 35 -16.84 -13.85 13.31
N ALA A 36 -17.56 -13.24 14.24
CA ALA A 36 -18.95 -13.60 14.56
C ALA A 36 -19.94 -13.36 13.38
N LYS A 37 -19.58 -12.48 12.42
CA LYS A 37 -20.36 -12.24 11.19
C LYS A 37 -19.97 -13.15 10.02
N GLY A 38 -19.11 -14.13 10.24
CA GLY A 38 -18.71 -15.13 9.23
C GLY A 38 -17.46 -14.78 8.44
N GLN A 39 -16.63 -13.84 8.91
CA GLN A 39 -15.27 -13.66 8.41
C GLN A 39 -14.45 -14.92 8.75
N THR A 40 -13.66 -15.43 7.81
CA THR A 40 -12.94 -16.70 7.97
C THR A 40 -11.42 -16.54 8.08
N GLY A 41 -10.92 -15.32 8.01
CA GLY A 41 -9.51 -14.98 8.22
C GLY A 41 -9.36 -13.52 8.59
N LEU A 42 -8.28 -13.20 9.31
CA LEU A 42 -7.96 -11.84 9.72
C LEU A 42 -7.04 -11.17 8.70
N SER A 43 -7.21 -9.87 8.49
CA SER A 43 -6.28 -9.02 7.73
C SER A 43 -5.99 -7.77 8.55
N VAL A 44 -4.77 -7.70 9.07
CA VAL A 44 -4.35 -6.64 10.00
C VAL A 44 -3.90 -5.41 9.24
N ALA A 45 -4.57 -4.28 9.47
CA ALA A 45 -4.14 -2.96 9.05
C ALA A 45 -3.32 -2.33 10.18
N PHE A 46 -2.01 -2.15 9.97
CA PHE A 46 -1.15 -1.43 10.91
C PHE A 46 -1.11 0.04 10.56
N ASP A 47 -0.92 0.90 11.56
CA ASP A 47 -0.75 2.32 11.35
C ASP A 47 0.60 2.67 10.72
N LEU A 48 0.75 3.90 10.25
CA LEU A 48 1.98 4.32 9.54
C LEU A 48 3.22 4.32 10.42
N PRO A 49 3.18 4.75 11.71
CA PRO A 49 4.33 4.60 12.59
C PRO A 49 4.82 3.16 12.69
N THR A 50 3.92 2.19 12.94
CA THR A 50 4.24 0.76 12.97
C THR A 50 4.85 0.30 11.65
N GLN A 51 4.27 0.70 10.50
CA GLN A 51 4.73 0.28 9.17
C GLN A 51 6.10 0.86 8.78
N THR A 52 6.48 1.99 9.36
CA THR A 52 7.74 2.68 9.07
C THR A 52 8.77 2.55 10.18
N GLY A 53 8.45 1.78 11.24
CA GLY A 53 9.36 1.47 12.34
C GLY A 53 9.65 2.66 13.24
N TYR A 54 8.59 3.37 13.63
CA TYR A 54 8.61 4.45 14.63
C TYR A 54 7.69 4.11 15.80
N ASP A 55 8.02 4.59 16.97
CA ASP A 55 7.13 4.52 18.13
C ASP A 55 6.17 5.72 18.15
N PRO A 56 5.03 5.65 18.86
CA PRO A 56 4.02 6.70 18.89
C PRO A 56 4.50 8.06 19.37
N ASP A 57 5.59 8.12 20.13
CA ASP A 57 6.18 9.35 20.68
C ASP A 57 7.27 9.96 19.78
N ASP A 58 7.53 9.38 18.61
CA ASP A 58 8.42 9.96 17.61
C ASP A 58 7.78 11.20 16.95
N GLU A 59 8.59 12.20 16.60
CA GLU A 59 8.12 13.42 15.95
C GLU A 59 7.41 13.13 14.61
N LEU A 60 7.92 12.17 13.83
CA LEU A 60 7.34 11.77 12.55
C LEU A 60 6.02 11.00 12.69
N ALA A 61 5.77 10.39 13.85
CA ALA A 61 4.52 9.66 14.12
C ALA A 61 3.34 10.59 14.43
N ARG A 62 3.61 11.86 14.72
CA ARG A 62 2.61 12.84 15.13
C ARG A 62 1.48 12.98 14.10
N GLY A 63 0.26 12.83 14.56
CA GLY A 63 -0.93 12.90 13.72
C GLY A 63 -1.26 11.63 12.92
N GLU A 64 -0.46 10.55 13.04
CA GLU A 64 -0.63 9.31 12.28
C GLU A 64 -1.01 8.11 13.15
N VAL A 65 -0.82 8.19 14.46
CA VAL A 65 -1.02 7.08 15.39
C VAL A 65 -2.48 6.64 15.42
N GLY A 66 -2.72 5.37 15.10
CA GLY A 66 -4.05 4.74 15.15
C GLY A 66 -5.04 5.19 14.07
N LYS A 67 -4.67 6.10 13.14
CA LYS A 67 -5.61 6.67 12.16
C LYS A 67 -5.97 5.72 11.02
N VAL A 68 -4.99 5.16 10.35
CA VAL A 68 -5.19 4.28 9.17
C VAL A 68 -4.89 2.82 9.45
N GLY A 69 -4.74 2.46 10.73
CA GLY A 69 -4.42 1.12 11.19
C GLY A 69 -4.23 1.08 12.70
N VAL A 70 -3.96 -0.11 13.23
CA VAL A 70 -3.68 -0.33 14.65
C VAL A 70 -2.21 -0.06 14.96
N PRO A 71 -1.89 0.74 15.99
CA PRO A 71 -0.53 0.85 16.50
C PRO A 71 -0.13 -0.45 17.22
N VAL A 72 1.04 -0.99 16.86
CA VAL A 72 1.65 -2.14 17.56
C VAL A 72 3.11 -1.79 17.82
N SER A 73 3.39 -1.36 19.03
CA SER A 73 4.71 -0.87 19.43
C SER A 73 5.55 -1.94 20.13
N HIS A 74 4.92 -2.91 20.77
CA HIS A 74 5.59 -3.95 21.55
C HIS A 74 4.71 -5.20 21.71
N ILE A 75 5.26 -6.24 22.36
CA ILE A 75 4.56 -7.51 22.56
C ILE A 75 3.25 -7.35 23.36
N GLY A 76 3.15 -6.36 24.25
CA GLY A 76 1.92 -6.07 25.00
C GLY A 76 0.76 -5.70 24.07
N ASP A 77 1.00 -4.86 23.06
CA ASP A 77 -0.01 -4.52 22.07
C ASP A 77 -0.44 -5.74 21.23
N MET A 78 0.54 -6.59 20.88
CA MET A 78 0.25 -7.82 20.11
C MET A 78 -0.58 -8.81 20.94
N ARG A 79 -0.31 -8.96 22.25
CA ARG A 79 -1.15 -9.76 23.16
C ARG A 79 -2.59 -9.25 23.18
N THR A 80 -2.78 -7.95 23.38
CA THR A 80 -4.09 -7.30 23.41
C THR A 80 -4.82 -7.45 22.08
N LEU A 81 -4.11 -7.29 20.95
CA LEU A 81 -4.70 -7.41 19.62
C LEU A 81 -5.29 -8.81 19.36
N PHE A 82 -4.68 -9.86 19.92
CA PHE A 82 -5.12 -11.24 19.79
C PHE A 82 -5.76 -11.82 21.07
N GLU A 83 -6.16 -10.99 22.03
CA GLU A 83 -6.83 -11.43 23.24
C GLU A 83 -8.12 -12.19 22.91
N GLY A 84 -8.24 -13.42 23.43
CA GLY A 84 -9.37 -14.30 23.15
C GLY A 84 -9.43 -14.85 21.71
N ILE A 85 -8.37 -14.69 20.94
CA ILE A 85 -8.20 -15.27 19.60
C ILE A 85 -6.96 -16.17 19.62
N LEU A 86 -7.16 -17.48 19.43
CA LEU A 86 -6.04 -18.43 19.35
C LEU A 86 -5.33 -18.27 18.00
N VAL A 87 -4.08 -17.78 18.06
CA VAL A 87 -3.30 -17.51 16.84
C VAL A 87 -3.00 -18.78 16.02
N ALA A 88 -2.96 -19.95 16.64
CA ALA A 88 -2.81 -21.24 15.99
C ALA A 88 -4.05 -21.69 15.17
N GLU A 89 -5.21 -21.11 15.42
CA GLU A 89 -6.47 -21.40 14.74
C GLU A 89 -6.85 -20.29 13.75
N ALA A 90 -6.30 -19.08 13.93
CA ALA A 90 -6.56 -17.93 13.07
C ALA A 90 -5.70 -17.98 11.81
N ASN A 91 -6.31 -17.74 10.63
CA ASN A 91 -5.56 -17.45 9.43
C ASN A 91 -5.32 -15.94 9.35
N THR A 92 -4.11 -15.48 9.70
CA THR A 92 -3.80 -14.07 9.86
C THR A 92 -2.95 -13.55 8.70
N SER A 93 -3.40 -12.47 8.06
CA SER A 93 -2.61 -11.73 7.08
C SER A 93 -2.14 -10.41 7.70
N MET A 94 -0.86 -10.11 7.57
CA MET A 94 -0.25 -8.87 8.08
C MET A 94 0.24 -8.04 6.90
N THR A 95 -0.32 -6.84 6.72
CA THR A 95 0.13 -5.88 5.73
C THR A 95 1.11 -4.93 6.39
N ILE A 96 2.43 -5.18 6.24
CA ILE A 96 3.44 -4.50 7.04
C ILE A 96 4.67 -4.05 6.25
N ASN A 97 5.35 -4.88 5.49
CA ASN A 97 6.56 -4.64 4.68
C ASN A 97 7.86 -4.47 5.49
N ALA A 98 8.42 -3.27 5.63
CA ALA A 98 9.79 -3.10 6.17
C ALA A 98 10.00 -3.72 7.56
N PRO A 99 9.15 -3.51 8.58
CA PRO A 99 9.27 -4.17 9.87
C PRO A 99 8.52 -5.52 9.94
N ALA A 100 8.32 -6.20 8.80
CA ALA A 100 7.58 -7.46 8.75
C ALA A 100 8.20 -8.57 9.64
N MET A 101 9.52 -8.65 9.66
CA MET A 101 10.24 -9.58 10.53
C MET A 101 9.93 -9.32 12.01
N TRP A 102 9.89 -8.06 12.41
CA TRP A 102 9.55 -7.65 13.77
C TRP A 102 8.13 -8.03 14.15
N LEU A 103 7.14 -7.71 13.31
CA LEU A 103 5.73 -8.04 13.60
C LEU A 103 5.49 -9.54 13.62
N LEU A 104 6.21 -10.31 12.78
CA LEU A 104 6.17 -11.77 12.85
C LEU A 104 6.83 -12.28 14.14
N ALA A 105 7.93 -11.66 14.58
CA ALA A 105 8.58 -12.01 15.84
C ALA A 105 7.65 -11.80 17.05
N LEU A 106 6.94 -10.68 17.11
CA LEU A 106 5.91 -10.41 18.12
C LEU A 106 4.79 -11.46 18.08
N TYR A 107 4.32 -11.79 16.89
CA TYR A 107 3.25 -12.78 16.72
C TYR A 107 3.66 -14.21 17.14
N VAL A 108 4.88 -14.61 16.79
CA VAL A 108 5.46 -15.90 17.19
C VAL A 108 5.65 -15.96 18.72
N ALA A 109 6.13 -14.88 19.34
CA ALA A 109 6.27 -14.81 20.78
C ALA A 109 4.92 -14.93 21.52
N VAL A 110 3.86 -14.28 21.01
CA VAL A 110 2.49 -14.44 21.53
C VAL A 110 1.98 -15.87 21.34
N ALA A 111 2.28 -16.52 20.21
CA ALA A 111 1.91 -17.92 19.99
C ALA A 111 2.58 -18.87 21.01
N GLU A 112 3.83 -18.60 21.37
CA GLU A 112 4.57 -19.35 22.39
C GLU A 112 3.93 -19.18 23.78
N GLU A 113 3.58 -17.95 24.15
CA GLU A 113 2.88 -17.66 25.40
C GLU A 113 1.50 -18.34 25.48
N GLN A 114 0.73 -18.31 24.38
CA GLN A 114 -0.56 -18.99 24.31
C GLN A 114 -0.42 -20.53 24.44
N ALA A 115 0.67 -21.10 23.87
CA ALA A 115 0.97 -22.53 24.03
C ALA A 115 1.26 -22.87 25.49
N GLU A 116 2.10 -22.08 26.16
CA GLU A 116 2.45 -22.28 27.58
C GLU A 116 1.22 -22.18 28.47
N GLN A 117 0.40 -21.14 28.31
CA GLN A 117 -0.84 -20.92 29.06
C GLN A 117 -1.86 -22.06 28.88
N SER A 118 -1.88 -22.69 27.69
CA SER A 118 -2.78 -23.79 27.35
C SER A 118 -2.20 -25.18 27.67
N GLY A 119 -0.96 -25.25 28.11
CA GLY A 119 -0.24 -26.52 28.36
C GLY A 119 0.02 -27.32 27.06
N LEU A 120 0.10 -26.66 25.91
CA LEU A 120 0.35 -27.29 24.62
C LEU A 120 1.85 -27.33 24.31
N ASP A 121 2.27 -28.32 23.52
CA ASP A 121 3.62 -28.32 22.98
C ASP A 121 3.77 -27.16 21.96
N TYR A 122 4.76 -26.31 22.19
CA TYR A 122 5.03 -25.16 21.34
C TYR A 122 5.39 -25.56 19.90
N ALA A 123 6.08 -26.68 19.69
CA ALA A 123 6.38 -27.18 18.34
C ALA A 123 5.10 -27.53 17.56
N GLU A 124 4.09 -28.09 18.25
CA GLU A 124 2.78 -28.36 17.64
C GLU A 124 2.02 -27.07 17.31
N VAL A 125 2.11 -26.05 18.16
CA VAL A 125 1.49 -24.75 17.94
C VAL A 125 2.14 -24.06 16.73
N ARG A 126 3.48 -24.01 16.68
CA ARG A 126 4.22 -23.46 15.53
C ARG A 126 3.85 -24.14 14.21
N ALA A 127 3.78 -25.46 14.20
CA ALA A 127 3.39 -26.22 12.99
C ALA A 127 1.95 -25.92 12.51
N LYS A 128 1.10 -25.33 13.35
CA LYS A 128 -0.28 -24.93 13.01
C LYS A 128 -0.38 -23.50 12.54
N LEU A 129 0.57 -22.60 12.89
CA LEU A 129 0.52 -21.20 12.51
C LEU A 129 0.37 -21.05 10.99
N ALA A 130 -0.74 -20.45 10.59
CA ALA A 130 -1.11 -20.28 9.21
C ALA A 130 -1.47 -18.81 8.93
N GLY A 131 -0.80 -18.23 7.98
CA GLY A 131 -0.99 -16.81 7.68
C GLY A 131 -0.06 -16.34 6.58
N THR A 132 0.08 -15.02 6.51
CA THR A 132 0.88 -14.36 5.49
C THR A 132 1.45 -13.08 6.05
N THR A 133 2.73 -12.83 5.83
CA THR A 133 3.34 -11.53 6.05
C THR A 133 3.56 -10.85 4.70
N GLN A 134 2.98 -9.67 4.48
CA GLN A 134 3.32 -8.85 3.33
C GLN A 134 4.62 -8.10 3.66
N ASN A 135 5.68 -8.42 2.93
CA ASN A 135 7.00 -7.80 3.09
C ASN A 135 7.68 -7.59 1.73
N ASP A 136 6.89 -7.26 0.71
CA ASP A 136 7.39 -6.88 -0.60
C ASP A 136 7.99 -5.47 -0.54
N ILE A 137 9.30 -5.40 -0.35
CA ILE A 137 9.99 -4.13 -0.22
C ILE A 137 10.22 -3.45 -1.58
N VAL A 138 10.31 -4.21 -2.68
CA VAL A 138 10.54 -3.66 -4.02
C VAL A 138 9.38 -2.75 -4.42
N LYS A 139 8.15 -3.20 -4.22
CA LYS A 139 6.96 -2.36 -4.51
C LYS A 139 6.87 -1.14 -3.59
N GLU A 140 7.44 -1.18 -2.39
CA GLU A 140 7.47 -0.01 -1.51
C GLU A 140 8.34 1.11 -2.08
N TYR A 141 9.46 0.79 -2.71
CA TYR A 141 10.27 1.78 -3.41
C TYR A 141 9.57 2.36 -4.65
N LEU A 142 8.63 1.62 -5.23
CA LEU A 142 7.96 1.99 -6.48
C LEU A 142 6.67 2.79 -6.26
N SER A 143 5.92 2.51 -5.20
CA SER A 143 4.54 3.01 -5.11
C SER A 143 4.09 3.51 -3.75
N ARG A 144 4.28 2.72 -2.67
CA ARG A 144 3.66 3.00 -1.38
C ARG A 144 4.57 3.76 -0.41
N GLY A 145 5.89 3.58 -0.51
CA GLY A 145 6.87 4.36 0.22
C GLY A 145 7.04 4.02 1.71
N THR A 146 6.53 2.89 2.22
CA THR A 146 6.74 2.48 3.62
C THR A 146 8.02 1.64 3.80
N TYR A 147 9.08 1.94 3.08
CA TYR A 147 10.40 1.35 3.25
C TYR A 147 11.18 2.06 4.36
N VAL A 148 12.14 1.35 4.97
CA VAL A 148 13.03 1.87 6.02
C VAL A 148 14.48 1.80 5.57
N PHE A 149 14.94 0.62 5.14
CA PHE A 149 16.32 0.32 4.82
C PHE A 149 16.61 0.36 3.32
N PRO A 150 17.89 0.43 2.91
CA PRO A 150 18.30 0.24 1.50
C PRO A 150 17.86 -1.11 0.93
N PRO A 151 17.78 -1.27 -0.41
CA PRO A 151 17.29 -2.48 -1.05
C PRO A 151 18.02 -3.76 -0.64
N GLY A 152 19.36 -3.76 -0.58
CA GLY A 152 20.15 -4.93 -0.19
C GLY A 152 19.83 -5.45 1.22
N PRO A 153 19.98 -4.63 2.28
CA PRO A 153 19.57 -4.99 3.64
C PRO A 153 18.11 -5.41 3.76
N SER A 154 17.20 -4.75 3.06
CA SER A 154 15.79 -5.11 3.05
C SER A 154 15.55 -6.51 2.47
N LEU A 155 16.23 -6.84 1.37
CA LEU A 155 16.16 -8.16 0.75
C LEU A 155 16.76 -9.24 1.65
N ARG A 156 17.82 -8.91 2.41
CA ARG A 156 18.38 -9.79 3.43
C ARG A 156 17.37 -10.13 4.51
N LEU A 157 16.65 -9.14 5.07
CA LEU A 157 15.59 -9.40 6.08
C LEU A 157 14.51 -10.34 5.55
N ILE A 158 14.11 -10.17 4.28
CA ILE A 158 13.16 -11.07 3.62
C ILE A 158 13.75 -12.49 3.50
N THR A 159 14.98 -12.62 3.07
CA THR A 159 15.69 -13.90 2.92
C THR A 159 15.77 -14.65 4.24
N ASP A 160 16.18 -13.98 5.30
CA ASP A 160 16.28 -14.54 6.65
C ASP A 160 14.92 -15.03 7.16
N MET A 161 13.87 -14.23 6.92
CA MET A 161 12.51 -14.55 7.33
C MET A 161 11.95 -15.74 6.55
N VAL A 162 12.21 -15.82 5.24
CA VAL A 162 11.80 -16.96 4.39
C VAL A 162 12.50 -18.23 4.85
N ALA A 163 13.84 -18.19 5.02
CA ALA A 163 14.63 -19.35 5.42
C ALA A 163 14.19 -19.90 6.78
N TRP A 164 13.99 -19.02 7.75
CA TRP A 164 13.51 -19.40 9.08
C TRP A 164 12.10 -20.00 9.03
N SER A 165 11.18 -19.36 8.33
CA SER A 165 9.76 -19.75 8.31
C SER A 165 9.54 -21.12 7.68
N VAL A 166 10.28 -21.48 6.64
CA VAL A 166 10.14 -22.81 5.98
C VAL A 166 10.48 -23.95 6.95
N GLY A 167 11.44 -23.72 7.87
CA GLY A 167 11.81 -24.70 8.91
C GLY A 167 10.85 -24.73 10.10
N GLU A 168 10.47 -23.56 10.58
CA GLU A 168 9.87 -23.39 11.90
C GLU A 168 8.33 -23.26 11.89
N ILE A 169 7.77 -22.61 10.87
CA ILE A 169 6.32 -22.38 10.72
C ILE A 169 5.85 -22.74 9.29
N PRO A 170 5.88 -24.03 8.93
CA PRO A 170 5.80 -24.48 7.53
C PRO A 170 4.47 -24.17 6.81
N LYS A 171 3.44 -23.72 7.52
CA LYS A 171 2.15 -23.28 6.92
C LYS A 171 2.07 -21.78 6.71
N TRP A 172 3.04 -21.01 7.17
CA TRP A 172 3.12 -19.57 6.98
C TRP A 172 3.62 -19.22 5.59
N ASN A 173 3.09 -18.17 4.99
CA ASN A 173 3.62 -17.56 3.78
C ASN A 173 4.51 -16.37 4.21
N PRO A 174 5.84 -16.53 4.22
CA PRO A 174 6.74 -15.54 4.81
C PRO A 174 6.89 -14.30 3.94
N ILE A 175 6.45 -14.36 2.70
CA ILE A 175 6.38 -13.22 1.80
C ILE A 175 5.08 -13.23 1.00
N ASN A 176 4.59 -12.04 0.72
CA ASN A 176 3.47 -11.80 -0.16
C ASN A 176 3.88 -10.74 -1.19
N ILE A 177 4.21 -11.18 -2.40
CA ILE A 177 4.55 -10.29 -3.52
C ILE A 177 3.32 -9.48 -3.87
N CYS A 178 3.44 -8.16 -3.80
CA CYS A 178 2.28 -7.28 -3.83
C CYS A 178 2.24 -6.42 -5.10
N SER A 179 1.51 -6.84 -6.10
CA SER A 179 1.25 -6.03 -7.31
C SER A 179 0.10 -5.03 -7.14
N TYR A 180 -0.69 -5.14 -6.07
CA TYR A 180 -1.81 -4.24 -5.80
C TYR A 180 -1.43 -2.76 -5.93
N HIS A 181 -0.38 -2.34 -5.24
CA HIS A 181 0.06 -0.94 -5.26
C HIS A 181 0.75 -0.54 -6.58
N LEU A 182 1.26 -1.49 -7.37
CA LEU A 182 1.79 -1.20 -8.71
C LEU A 182 0.66 -0.76 -9.65
N GLN A 183 -0.50 -1.42 -9.62
CA GLN A 183 -1.66 -1.01 -10.38
C GLN A 183 -2.16 0.37 -9.91
N GLU A 184 -2.19 0.64 -8.62
CA GLU A 184 -2.52 1.96 -8.07
C GLU A 184 -1.53 3.04 -8.53
N ALA A 185 -0.26 2.70 -8.70
CA ALA A 185 0.77 3.59 -9.24
C ALA A 185 0.69 3.76 -10.77
N GLY A 186 -0.26 3.08 -11.43
CA GLY A 186 -0.52 3.22 -12.85
C GLY A 186 0.01 2.09 -13.73
N ALA A 187 0.47 0.98 -13.16
CA ALA A 187 0.92 -0.17 -13.94
C ALA A 187 -0.19 -0.65 -14.87
N THR A 188 0.18 -0.91 -16.12
CA THR A 188 -0.64 -1.67 -17.05
C THR A 188 -0.67 -3.14 -16.62
N PRO A 189 -1.65 -3.97 -17.06
CA PRO A 189 -1.66 -5.40 -16.75
C PRO A 189 -0.33 -6.11 -17.04
N THR A 190 0.31 -5.77 -18.14
CA THR A 190 1.63 -6.29 -18.54
C THR A 190 2.73 -5.90 -17.55
N GLN A 191 2.80 -4.63 -17.18
CA GLN A 191 3.78 -4.11 -16.20
C GLN A 191 3.54 -4.70 -14.81
N GLU A 192 2.27 -4.86 -14.41
CA GLU A 192 1.93 -5.49 -13.12
C GLU A 192 2.47 -6.92 -13.05
N LEU A 193 2.23 -7.74 -14.09
CA LEU A 193 2.76 -9.10 -14.19
C LEU A 193 4.29 -9.12 -14.14
N ALA A 194 4.92 -8.29 -14.97
CA ALA A 194 6.37 -8.28 -15.12
C ALA A 194 7.09 -7.85 -13.83
N TYR A 195 6.62 -6.79 -13.18
CA TYR A 195 7.28 -6.26 -11.98
C TYR A 195 7.04 -7.12 -10.75
N ALA A 196 5.84 -7.71 -10.60
CA ALA A 196 5.58 -8.69 -9.55
C ALA A 196 6.46 -9.94 -9.70
N LEU A 197 6.57 -10.49 -10.90
CA LEU A 197 7.40 -11.67 -11.15
C LEU A 197 8.90 -11.36 -11.06
N SER A 198 9.35 -10.18 -11.49
CA SER A 198 10.74 -9.74 -11.29
C SER A 198 11.08 -9.59 -9.81
N THR A 199 10.15 -9.12 -8.99
CA THR A 199 10.31 -9.10 -7.52
C THR A 199 10.40 -10.51 -6.96
N ALA A 200 9.53 -11.42 -7.39
CA ALA A 200 9.57 -12.81 -6.96
C ALA A 200 10.90 -13.49 -7.33
N ILE A 201 11.42 -13.24 -8.53
CA ILE A 201 12.73 -13.71 -8.98
C ILE A 201 13.84 -13.19 -8.08
N ALA A 202 13.85 -11.88 -7.78
CA ALA A 202 14.87 -11.28 -6.90
C ALA A 202 14.86 -11.91 -5.51
N VAL A 203 13.70 -12.18 -4.94
CA VAL A 203 13.56 -12.86 -3.64
C VAL A 203 14.05 -14.30 -3.71
N LEU A 204 13.61 -15.08 -4.72
CA LEU A 204 14.00 -16.48 -4.86
C LEU A 204 15.51 -16.63 -5.12
N ASP A 205 16.09 -15.76 -5.94
CA ASP A 205 17.54 -15.74 -6.17
C ASP A 205 18.28 -15.42 -4.87
N SER A 206 17.85 -14.41 -4.11
CA SER A 206 18.46 -14.06 -2.82
C SER A 206 18.39 -15.21 -1.81
N VAL A 207 17.26 -15.91 -1.71
CA VAL A 207 17.11 -17.08 -0.80
C VAL A 207 18.01 -18.23 -1.25
N ARG A 208 18.04 -18.55 -2.55
CA ARG A 208 18.90 -19.60 -3.10
C ARG A 208 20.39 -19.30 -2.85
N ASP A 209 20.80 -18.09 -3.16
CA ASP A 209 22.23 -17.68 -3.14
C ASP A 209 22.73 -17.47 -1.70
N SER A 210 21.83 -17.25 -0.73
CA SER A 210 22.17 -17.20 0.69
C SER A 210 22.68 -18.52 1.27
N GLY A 211 22.31 -19.65 0.64
CA GLY A 211 22.64 -20.99 1.14
C GLY A 211 21.95 -21.39 2.47
N GLN A 212 21.06 -20.56 3.02
CA GLN A 212 20.37 -20.83 4.28
C GLN A 212 19.33 -21.95 4.16
N VAL A 213 18.81 -22.20 2.96
CA VAL A 213 17.85 -23.29 2.69
C VAL A 213 18.53 -24.38 1.86
N PRO A 214 18.52 -25.64 2.31
CA PRO A 214 19.06 -26.74 1.53
C PRO A 214 18.37 -26.87 0.16
N PRO A 215 19.11 -27.21 -0.92
CA PRO A 215 18.55 -27.27 -2.27
C PRO A 215 17.33 -28.17 -2.39
N GLU A 216 17.29 -29.29 -1.68
CA GLU A 216 16.15 -30.23 -1.67
C GLU A 216 14.89 -29.64 -1.03
N LYS A 217 14.99 -28.60 -0.21
CA LYS A 217 13.87 -27.87 0.40
C LYS A 217 13.47 -26.60 -0.36
N PHE A 218 14.20 -26.26 -1.43
CA PHE A 218 13.90 -25.03 -2.17
C PHE A 218 12.49 -25.02 -2.80
N GLY A 219 11.97 -26.19 -3.17
CA GLY A 219 10.59 -26.33 -3.59
C GLY A 219 9.57 -25.91 -2.52
N ASP A 220 9.88 -26.06 -1.23
CA ASP A 220 9.03 -25.61 -0.15
C ASP A 220 9.04 -24.06 -0.05
N VAL A 221 10.19 -23.43 -0.31
CA VAL A 221 10.27 -21.95 -0.43
C VAL A 221 9.32 -21.46 -1.52
N VAL A 222 9.45 -22.00 -2.74
CA VAL A 222 8.58 -21.66 -3.88
C VAL A 222 7.10 -21.88 -3.52
N GLY A 223 6.78 -23.00 -2.88
CA GLY A 223 5.44 -23.34 -2.44
C GLY A 223 4.87 -22.43 -1.34
N ARG A 224 5.69 -21.56 -0.74
CA ARG A 224 5.27 -20.58 0.29
C ARG A 224 5.31 -19.14 -0.19
N ILE A 225 5.80 -18.87 -1.39
CA ILE A 225 5.58 -17.56 -2.01
C ILE A 225 4.08 -17.39 -2.27
N SER A 226 3.55 -16.28 -1.84
CA SER A 226 2.19 -15.86 -2.15
C SER A 226 2.18 -14.50 -2.84
N PHE A 227 1.09 -14.20 -3.52
CA PHE A 227 0.92 -12.92 -4.20
C PHE A 227 -0.27 -12.16 -3.62
N PHE A 228 -0.24 -10.85 -3.71
CA PHE A 228 -1.35 -9.98 -3.41
C PHE A 228 -1.57 -9.04 -4.59
N VAL A 229 -2.67 -9.22 -5.28
CA VAL A 229 -2.94 -8.54 -6.55
C VAL A 229 -4.08 -7.54 -6.43
N ASN A 230 -4.19 -6.67 -7.41
CA ASN A 230 -5.34 -5.81 -7.63
C ASN A 230 -6.18 -6.35 -8.79
N ALA A 231 -7.45 -5.97 -8.83
CA ALA A 231 -8.32 -6.22 -9.97
C ALA A 231 -9.23 -4.99 -10.19
N GLY A 232 -9.07 -4.35 -11.35
CA GLY A 232 -9.84 -3.19 -11.72
C GLY A 232 -11.12 -3.53 -12.48
N ILE A 233 -11.85 -2.49 -12.90
CA ILE A 233 -13.18 -2.59 -13.51
C ILE A 233 -13.20 -3.31 -14.86
N ARG A 234 -12.07 -3.42 -15.57
CA ARG A 234 -11.96 -4.16 -16.83
C ARG A 234 -11.88 -5.67 -16.58
N PHE A 235 -12.89 -6.22 -15.94
CA PHE A 235 -12.88 -7.54 -15.28
C PHE A 235 -12.51 -8.72 -16.19
N VAL A 236 -12.77 -8.66 -17.50
CA VAL A 236 -12.34 -9.73 -18.44
C VAL A 236 -10.82 -9.70 -18.63
N GLU A 237 -10.23 -8.51 -18.82
CA GLU A 237 -8.78 -8.32 -18.94
C GLU A 237 -8.06 -8.72 -17.65
N GLU A 238 -8.61 -8.32 -16.50
CA GLU A 238 -8.09 -8.67 -15.18
C GLU A 238 -8.11 -10.19 -14.93
N MET A 239 -9.19 -10.87 -15.29
CA MET A 239 -9.26 -12.33 -15.24
C MET A 239 -8.18 -12.98 -16.13
N CYS A 240 -7.97 -12.49 -17.36
CA CYS A 240 -6.91 -12.97 -18.24
C CYS A 240 -5.52 -12.72 -17.65
N LYS A 241 -5.31 -11.56 -17.00
CA LYS A 241 -4.07 -11.25 -16.27
C LYS A 241 -3.76 -12.29 -15.20
N LEU A 242 -4.75 -12.71 -14.41
CA LEU A 242 -4.55 -13.70 -13.36
C LEU A 242 -4.25 -15.10 -13.92
N ARG A 243 -4.87 -15.47 -15.04
CA ARG A 243 -4.50 -16.71 -15.76
C ARG A 243 -3.07 -16.62 -16.31
N ALA A 244 -2.68 -15.49 -16.88
CA ALA A 244 -1.31 -15.23 -17.35
C ALA A 244 -0.29 -15.29 -16.20
N LEU A 245 -0.60 -14.72 -15.03
CA LEU A 245 0.24 -14.80 -13.84
C LEU A 245 0.50 -16.25 -13.42
N GLY A 246 -0.56 -17.07 -13.41
CA GLY A 246 -0.45 -18.49 -13.08
C GLY A 246 0.45 -19.26 -14.06
N ARG A 247 0.31 -18.99 -15.36
CA ARG A 247 1.13 -19.61 -16.42
C ARG A 247 2.60 -19.22 -16.28
N LEU A 248 2.90 -17.91 -16.20
CA LEU A 248 4.26 -17.41 -16.04
C LEU A 248 4.93 -17.91 -14.76
N TRP A 249 4.20 -17.95 -13.64
CA TRP A 249 4.72 -18.46 -12.38
C TRP A 249 5.11 -19.93 -12.46
N ASP A 250 4.26 -20.78 -13.06
CA ASP A 250 4.56 -22.19 -13.25
C ASP A 250 5.80 -22.39 -14.12
N GLU A 251 5.89 -21.68 -15.25
CA GLU A 251 7.02 -21.71 -16.17
C GLU A 251 8.32 -21.25 -15.50
N ILE A 252 8.34 -20.08 -14.86
CA ILE A 252 9.52 -19.54 -14.18
C ILE A 252 10.02 -20.49 -13.09
N THR A 253 9.10 -21.03 -12.28
CA THR A 253 9.50 -21.90 -11.17
C THR A 253 9.98 -23.27 -11.63
N LEU A 254 9.49 -23.75 -12.77
CA LEU A 254 9.99 -24.97 -13.41
C LEU A 254 11.33 -24.75 -14.10
N GLU A 255 11.41 -23.74 -14.96
CA GLU A 255 12.55 -23.57 -15.88
C GLU A 255 13.77 -22.95 -15.18
N ARG A 256 13.58 -21.92 -14.35
CA ARG A 256 14.68 -21.22 -13.67
C ARG A 256 15.13 -21.91 -12.38
N TYR A 257 14.17 -22.50 -11.63
CA TYR A 257 14.45 -23.07 -10.31
C TYR A 257 14.35 -24.59 -10.24
N GLY A 258 13.94 -25.25 -11.30
CA GLY A 258 13.90 -26.71 -11.40
C GLY A 258 12.89 -27.39 -10.48
N VAL A 259 11.87 -26.67 -9.99
CA VAL A 259 10.88 -27.22 -9.06
C VAL A 259 9.95 -28.20 -9.80
N GLN A 260 10.08 -29.50 -9.55
CA GLN A 260 9.33 -30.54 -10.29
C GLN A 260 7.90 -30.74 -9.77
N ASN A 261 7.65 -30.50 -8.48
CA ASN A 261 6.35 -30.75 -7.87
C ASN A 261 5.33 -29.64 -8.27
N PRO A 262 4.27 -29.97 -9.05
CA PRO A 262 3.30 -28.97 -9.50
C PRO A 262 2.49 -28.34 -8.36
N LYS A 263 2.38 -29.01 -7.20
CA LYS A 263 1.72 -28.43 -6.02
C LYS A 263 2.52 -27.27 -5.42
N GLN A 264 3.85 -27.30 -5.54
CA GLN A 264 4.75 -26.23 -5.09
C GLN A 264 4.79 -25.06 -6.07
N ARG A 265 4.62 -25.33 -7.39
CA ARG A 265 4.56 -24.31 -8.44
C ARG A 265 3.19 -23.62 -8.56
N ARG A 266 2.17 -24.14 -7.89
CA ARG A 266 0.82 -23.57 -7.99
C ARG A 266 0.78 -22.13 -7.50
N LEU A 267 0.32 -21.21 -8.34
CA LEU A 267 0.07 -19.82 -7.95
C LEU A 267 -0.91 -19.75 -6.76
N ARG A 268 -0.56 -18.96 -5.75
CA ARG A 268 -1.42 -18.67 -4.61
C ARG A 268 -1.47 -17.15 -4.43
N TYR A 269 -2.66 -16.58 -4.49
CA TYR A 269 -2.81 -15.16 -4.29
C TYR A 269 -4.05 -14.82 -3.46
N GLY A 270 -3.92 -13.74 -2.71
CA GLY A 270 -5.04 -12.96 -2.18
C GLY A 270 -5.25 -11.74 -3.06
N VAL A 271 -6.40 -11.12 -2.93
CA VAL A 271 -6.76 -9.92 -3.67
C VAL A 271 -7.51 -8.94 -2.78
N GLN A 272 -7.23 -7.66 -2.95
CA GLN A 272 -8.18 -6.59 -2.73
C GLN A 272 -8.52 -6.02 -4.10
N VAL A 273 -9.83 -5.86 -4.37
CA VAL A 273 -10.25 -5.23 -5.61
C VAL A 273 -10.02 -3.73 -5.55
N ASN A 274 -10.01 -3.06 -6.70
CA ASN A 274 -9.46 -1.72 -6.85
C ASN A 274 -10.21 -0.64 -6.07
N SER A 275 -9.64 -0.15 -4.98
CA SER A 275 -10.22 0.95 -4.20
C SER A 275 -10.02 2.34 -4.84
N LEU A 276 -8.91 2.59 -5.55
CA LEU A 276 -8.68 3.86 -6.26
C LEU A 276 -9.60 4.08 -7.47
N GLY A 277 -10.28 3.03 -7.94
CA GLY A 277 -11.33 3.13 -8.95
C GLY A 277 -12.67 3.61 -8.41
N LEU A 278 -12.83 3.66 -7.09
CA LEU A 278 -14.03 4.17 -6.44
C LEU A 278 -14.11 5.69 -6.56
N THR A 279 -15.32 6.22 -6.67
CA THR A 279 -15.56 7.64 -6.88
C THR A 279 -16.32 8.27 -5.73
N GLU A 280 -16.00 9.52 -5.43
CA GLU A 280 -16.76 10.36 -4.50
C GLU A 280 -18.08 10.83 -5.15
N ALA A 281 -18.06 11.06 -6.46
CA ALA A 281 -19.25 11.40 -7.23
C ALA A 281 -20.10 10.15 -7.44
N GLN A 282 -21.41 10.23 -7.15
CA GLN A 282 -22.37 9.12 -7.26
C GLN A 282 -21.83 7.84 -6.57
N PRO A 283 -21.55 7.87 -5.25
CA PRO A 283 -20.84 6.80 -4.56
C PRO A 283 -21.61 5.47 -4.51
N GLU A 284 -22.94 5.49 -4.70
CA GLU A 284 -23.78 4.30 -4.86
C GLU A 284 -23.32 3.41 -6.02
N ASN A 285 -22.72 3.97 -7.07
CA ASN A 285 -22.18 3.22 -8.20
C ASN A 285 -20.95 2.38 -7.80
N ASN A 286 -20.29 2.69 -6.68
CA ASN A 286 -19.14 1.93 -6.21
C ASN A 286 -19.49 0.49 -5.83
N VAL A 287 -20.72 0.23 -5.40
CA VAL A 287 -21.18 -1.14 -5.10
C VAL A 287 -21.11 -2.02 -6.35
N GLN A 288 -21.59 -1.51 -7.50
CA GLN A 288 -21.52 -2.24 -8.76
C GLN A 288 -20.07 -2.41 -9.25
N ARG A 289 -19.21 -1.40 -9.08
CA ARG A 289 -17.79 -1.49 -9.42
C ARG A 289 -17.13 -2.62 -8.64
N ILE A 290 -17.29 -2.63 -7.32
CA ILE A 290 -16.74 -3.66 -6.42
C ILE A 290 -17.21 -5.06 -6.81
N VAL A 291 -18.50 -5.23 -7.12
CA VAL A 291 -19.03 -6.55 -7.55
C VAL A 291 -18.43 -6.99 -8.87
N LEU A 292 -18.32 -6.12 -9.87
CA LEU A 292 -17.72 -6.45 -11.17
C LEU A 292 -16.22 -6.81 -11.02
N GLU A 293 -15.49 -6.07 -10.20
CA GLU A 293 -14.08 -6.34 -9.89
C GLU A 293 -13.91 -7.66 -9.13
N MET A 294 -14.84 -7.99 -8.22
CA MET A 294 -14.86 -9.27 -7.53
C MET A 294 -15.09 -10.44 -8.50
N LEU A 295 -15.91 -10.26 -9.55
CA LEU A 295 -16.10 -11.29 -10.59
C LEU A 295 -14.79 -11.58 -11.35
N ALA A 296 -13.93 -10.59 -11.59
CA ALA A 296 -12.63 -10.81 -12.23
C ALA A 296 -11.77 -11.86 -11.53
N VAL A 297 -11.88 -11.96 -10.21
CA VAL A 297 -11.01 -12.81 -9.37
C VAL A 297 -11.69 -14.10 -8.89
N THR A 298 -12.96 -14.29 -9.24
CA THR A 298 -13.75 -15.44 -8.75
C THR A 298 -14.33 -16.31 -9.85
N LEU A 299 -14.62 -15.76 -11.04
CA LEU A 299 -15.29 -16.47 -12.12
C LEU A 299 -14.45 -17.61 -12.70
N SER A 300 -13.16 -17.40 -12.96
CA SER A 300 -12.28 -18.45 -13.49
C SER A 300 -11.85 -19.37 -12.33
N LYS A 301 -12.22 -20.65 -12.37
CA LYS A 301 -11.85 -21.63 -11.35
C LYS A 301 -10.34 -21.82 -11.27
N ASP A 302 -9.67 -21.87 -12.42
CA ASP A 302 -8.22 -22.10 -12.50
C ASP A 302 -7.39 -20.91 -12.01
N ALA A 303 -7.97 -19.70 -12.07
CA ALA A 303 -7.35 -18.48 -11.60
C ALA A 303 -8.07 -17.87 -10.38
N ARG A 304 -8.91 -18.63 -9.68
CA ARG A 304 -9.68 -18.12 -8.54
C ARG A 304 -8.79 -17.76 -7.36
N ALA A 305 -9.04 -16.57 -6.79
CA ALA A 305 -8.35 -16.07 -5.60
C ALA A 305 -8.51 -17.02 -4.41
N ARG A 306 -7.46 -17.16 -3.60
CA ARG A 306 -7.48 -17.93 -2.35
C ARG A 306 -8.08 -17.16 -1.19
N ALA A 307 -7.96 -15.85 -1.22
CA ALA A 307 -8.55 -14.92 -0.25
C ALA A 307 -9.00 -13.67 -0.98
N VAL A 308 -10.17 -13.16 -0.62
CA VAL A 308 -10.73 -11.93 -1.18
C VAL A 308 -11.03 -10.97 -0.04
N GLN A 309 -10.66 -9.72 -0.23
CA GLN A 309 -11.12 -8.60 0.58
C GLN A 309 -11.63 -7.50 -0.37
N LEU A 310 -12.68 -6.85 0.05
CA LEU A 310 -13.32 -5.79 -0.71
C LEU A 310 -13.14 -4.47 0.04
N PRO A 311 -12.91 -3.36 -0.66
CA PRO A 311 -13.00 -2.03 -0.07
C PRO A 311 -14.45 -1.77 0.39
N ALA A 312 -14.63 -0.84 1.30
CA ALA A 312 -15.96 -0.35 1.58
C ALA A 312 -16.44 0.57 0.42
N TRP A 313 -17.72 0.57 0.12
CA TRP A 313 -18.31 1.35 -0.98
C TRP A 313 -18.01 2.86 -0.86
N ASN A 314 -17.84 3.35 0.38
CA ASN A 314 -17.60 4.75 0.73
C ASN A 314 -16.12 5.07 1.01
N GLU A 315 -15.19 4.19 0.67
CA GLU A 315 -13.75 4.39 0.92
C GLU A 315 -13.20 5.67 0.25
N ALA A 316 -13.77 6.07 -0.88
CA ALA A 316 -13.45 7.34 -1.52
C ALA A 316 -13.93 8.58 -0.75
N LEU A 317 -14.82 8.43 0.23
CA LEU A 317 -15.35 9.50 1.06
C LEU A 317 -14.58 9.64 2.39
N GLY A 318 -13.91 8.57 2.85
CA GLY A 318 -13.17 8.54 4.11
C GLY A 318 -13.14 7.15 4.76
N LEU A 319 -12.84 7.10 6.06
CA LEU A 319 -12.74 5.83 6.80
C LEU A 319 -14.12 5.16 6.94
N PRO A 320 -14.24 3.86 6.61
CA PRO A 320 -15.51 3.14 6.65
C PRO A 320 -15.97 2.84 8.08
N ARG A 321 -17.26 2.94 8.30
CA ARG A 321 -17.92 2.52 9.53
C ARG A 321 -18.07 1.00 9.60
N PRO A 322 -18.33 0.40 10.77
CA PRO A 322 -18.56 -1.05 10.90
C PRO A 322 -19.69 -1.60 10.03
N TRP A 323 -20.70 -0.78 9.70
CA TRP A 323 -21.80 -1.13 8.80
C TRP A 323 -21.32 -1.26 7.34
N ASP A 324 -20.48 -0.33 6.90
CA ASP A 324 -19.93 -0.32 5.54
C ASP A 324 -19.04 -1.56 5.32
N GLN A 325 -18.23 -1.92 6.32
CA GLN A 325 -17.42 -3.13 6.31
C GLN A 325 -18.29 -4.41 6.30
N GLN A 326 -19.41 -4.41 7.03
CA GLN A 326 -20.36 -5.54 7.00
C GLN A 326 -20.92 -5.73 5.59
N TRP A 327 -21.21 -4.65 4.87
CA TRP A 327 -21.72 -4.74 3.52
C TRP A 327 -20.71 -5.39 2.56
N ALA A 328 -19.43 -5.03 2.66
CA ALA A 328 -18.35 -5.70 1.92
C ALA A 328 -18.28 -7.21 2.20
N LEU A 329 -18.53 -7.66 3.45
CA LEU A 329 -18.64 -9.08 3.77
C LEU A 329 -19.85 -9.73 3.11
N ARG A 330 -21.02 -9.05 3.12
CA ARG A 330 -22.26 -9.60 2.55
C ARG A 330 -22.17 -9.76 1.03
N MET A 331 -21.54 -8.83 0.30
CA MET A 331 -21.32 -8.98 -1.14
C MET A 331 -20.58 -10.28 -1.47
N GLN A 332 -19.51 -10.61 -0.74
CA GLN A 332 -18.78 -11.87 -0.91
C GLN A 332 -19.65 -13.09 -0.56
N GLN A 333 -20.40 -13.03 0.52
CA GLN A 333 -21.23 -14.14 0.99
C GLN A 333 -22.38 -14.42 0.01
N VAL A 334 -23.02 -13.39 -0.54
CA VAL A 334 -24.04 -13.55 -1.58
C VAL A 334 -23.46 -14.29 -2.79
N LEU A 335 -22.31 -13.85 -3.30
CA LEU A 335 -21.66 -14.50 -4.44
C LEU A 335 -21.27 -15.95 -4.11
N ALA A 336 -20.70 -16.19 -2.93
CA ALA A 336 -20.18 -17.51 -2.56
C ALA A 336 -21.26 -18.52 -2.21
N TYR A 337 -22.41 -18.11 -1.64
CA TYR A 337 -23.38 -19.03 -1.06
C TYR A 337 -24.74 -19.04 -1.75
N GLU A 338 -25.14 -17.95 -2.40
CA GLU A 338 -26.45 -17.87 -3.09
C GLU A 338 -26.33 -18.19 -4.58
N THR A 339 -25.13 -18.08 -5.19
CA THR A 339 -24.93 -18.41 -6.60
C THR A 339 -24.40 -19.84 -6.77
N ASP A 340 -24.47 -20.36 -7.98
CA ASP A 340 -23.94 -21.65 -8.40
C ASP A 340 -22.47 -21.63 -8.85
N LEU A 341 -21.79 -20.49 -8.68
CA LEU A 341 -20.40 -20.27 -9.13
C LEU A 341 -19.41 -21.37 -8.72
N LEU A 342 -19.59 -21.95 -7.53
CA LEU A 342 -18.70 -22.95 -6.96
C LEU A 342 -19.05 -24.40 -7.37
N GLU A 343 -20.02 -24.58 -8.25
CA GLU A 343 -20.53 -25.88 -8.68
C GLU A 343 -19.97 -26.33 -10.03
N TYR A 344 -19.33 -25.42 -10.78
CA TYR A 344 -18.85 -25.66 -12.14
C TYR A 344 -17.32 -25.75 -12.23
N GLU A 345 -16.83 -26.43 -13.29
CA GLU A 345 -15.44 -26.32 -13.74
C GLU A 345 -15.19 -24.90 -14.30
N ASP A 346 -13.97 -24.65 -14.79
CA ASP A 346 -13.69 -23.32 -15.35
C ASP A 346 -14.54 -23.08 -16.61
N ILE A 347 -15.45 -22.11 -16.51
CA ILE A 347 -16.41 -21.78 -17.58
C ILE A 347 -15.74 -21.13 -18.79
N PHE A 348 -14.46 -20.79 -18.71
CA PHE A 348 -13.67 -20.17 -19.78
C PHE A 348 -12.79 -21.16 -20.54
N ASP A 349 -12.78 -22.42 -20.15
CA ASP A 349 -12.01 -23.45 -20.83
C ASP A 349 -12.42 -23.58 -22.29
N GLY A 350 -11.41 -23.54 -23.19
CA GLY A 350 -11.62 -23.57 -24.64
C GLY A 350 -12.04 -22.24 -25.26
N SER A 351 -12.14 -21.17 -24.48
CA SER A 351 -12.42 -19.82 -25.02
C SER A 351 -11.21 -19.29 -25.80
N ARG A 352 -11.35 -19.19 -27.14
CA ARG A 352 -10.28 -18.63 -27.99
C ARG A 352 -9.95 -17.17 -27.67
N VAL A 353 -10.92 -16.40 -27.24
CA VAL A 353 -10.73 -14.97 -26.88
C VAL A 353 -9.90 -14.85 -25.61
N VAL A 354 -10.22 -15.65 -24.59
CA VAL A 354 -9.47 -15.66 -23.33
C VAL A 354 -8.04 -16.14 -23.57
N GLU A 355 -7.85 -17.24 -24.30
CA GLU A 355 -6.51 -17.77 -24.58
C GLU A 355 -5.64 -16.81 -25.41
N ALA A 356 -6.22 -16.10 -26.39
CA ALA A 356 -5.50 -15.09 -27.16
C ALA A 356 -5.04 -13.93 -26.25
N LYS A 357 -5.91 -13.43 -25.37
CA LYS A 357 -5.56 -12.34 -24.44
C LYS A 357 -4.55 -12.78 -23.38
N VAL A 358 -4.67 -14.00 -22.88
CA VAL A 358 -3.68 -14.59 -21.94
C VAL A 358 -2.30 -14.67 -22.62
N SER A 359 -2.24 -15.16 -23.88
CA SER A 359 -0.97 -15.26 -24.61
C SER A 359 -0.33 -13.89 -24.87
N GLU A 360 -1.11 -12.89 -25.28
CA GLU A 360 -0.64 -11.50 -25.43
C GLU A 360 0.00 -10.97 -24.13
N LEU A 361 -0.69 -11.18 -23.00
CA LEU A 361 -0.19 -10.73 -21.68
C LEU A 361 1.08 -11.47 -21.26
N VAL A 362 1.16 -12.78 -21.51
CA VAL A 362 2.35 -13.60 -21.23
C VAL A 362 3.55 -13.13 -22.05
N GLU A 363 3.38 -12.93 -23.37
CA GLU A 363 4.45 -12.47 -24.26
C GLU A 363 4.95 -11.07 -23.85
N GLY A 364 4.04 -10.13 -23.60
CA GLY A 364 4.39 -8.79 -23.19
C GLY A 364 5.09 -8.74 -21.82
N ALA A 365 4.59 -9.50 -20.84
CA ALA A 365 5.20 -9.57 -19.53
C ALA A 365 6.58 -10.23 -19.56
N ARG A 366 6.78 -11.27 -20.37
CA ARG A 366 8.08 -11.94 -20.54
C ARG A 366 9.13 -10.98 -21.10
N ALA A 367 8.78 -10.24 -22.16
CA ALA A 367 9.68 -9.25 -22.75
C ALA A 367 10.10 -8.15 -21.72
N GLU A 368 9.20 -7.74 -20.85
CA GLU A 368 9.50 -6.74 -19.81
C GLU A 368 10.30 -7.36 -18.65
N ILE A 369 10.04 -8.61 -18.27
CA ILE A 369 10.87 -9.35 -17.30
C ILE A 369 12.31 -9.46 -17.84
N ASP A 370 12.49 -9.86 -19.09
CA ASP A 370 13.81 -9.99 -19.71
C ASP A 370 14.58 -8.66 -19.66
N ARG A 371 13.91 -7.55 -20.00
CA ARG A 371 14.50 -6.21 -19.90
C ARG A 371 14.96 -5.87 -18.47
N VAL A 372 14.14 -6.16 -17.47
CA VAL A 372 14.49 -5.95 -16.05
C VAL A 372 15.69 -6.83 -15.67
N GLN A 373 15.73 -8.10 -16.13
CA GLN A 373 16.87 -8.99 -15.86
C GLN A 373 18.17 -8.51 -16.53
N GLU A 374 18.10 -7.98 -17.76
CA GLU A 374 19.24 -7.39 -18.47
C GLU A 374 19.82 -6.17 -17.74
N MET A 375 19.00 -5.44 -16.99
CA MET A 375 19.43 -4.32 -16.15
C MET A 375 20.10 -4.75 -14.83
N GLY A 376 20.13 -6.05 -14.53
CA GLY A 376 20.65 -6.59 -13.27
C GLY A 376 19.56 -6.97 -12.27
N GLY A 377 18.31 -7.11 -12.70
CA GLY A 377 17.15 -7.53 -11.90
C GLY A 377 16.38 -6.39 -11.25
N ALA A 378 15.38 -6.75 -10.45
CA ALA A 378 14.42 -5.79 -9.90
C ALA A 378 15.08 -4.71 -9.01
N VAL A 379 16.10 -5.07 -8.23
CA VAL A 379 16.81 -4.11 -7.36
C VAL A 379 17.50 -3.04 -8.20
N ALA A 380 18.29 -3.42 -9.22
CA ALA A 380 18.96 -2.48 -10.11
C ALA A 380 17.97 -1.61 -10.90
N ALA A 381 16.84 -2.18 -11.32
CA ALA A 381 15.79 -1.45 -12.02
C ALA A 381 15.07 -0.42 -11.11
N VAL A 382 15.00 -0.68 -9.79
CA VAL A 382 14.52 0.29 -8.80
C VAL A 382 15.56 1.40 -8.58
N GLU A 383 16.81 1.03 -8.35
CA GLU A 383 17.89 1.99 -8.07
C GLU A 383 18.17 2.94 -9.24
N SER A 384 18.05 2.45 -10.48
CA SER A 384 18.15 3.27 -11.69
C SER A 384 16.93 4.18 -11.92
N GLY A 385 15.83 3.95 -11.19
CA GLY A 385 14.56 4.67 -11.38
C GLY A 385 13.76 4.23 -12.61
N TYR A 386 14.18 3.18 -13.33
CA TYR A 386 13.51 2.71 -14.54
C TYR A 386 12.05 2.32 -14.27
N MET A 387 11.80 1.36 -13.37
CA MET A 387 10.45 0.89 -13.06
C MET A 387 9.54 2.05 -12.59
N LYS A 388 10.08 2.93 -11.74
CA LYS A 388 9.32 4.09 -11.23
C LYS A 388 8.96 5.06 -12.37
N GLY A 389 9.88 5.34 -13.28
CA GLY A 389 9.64 6.17 -14.45
C GLY A 389 8.53 5.60 -15.34
N GLU A 390 8.54 4.29 -15.59
CA GLU A 390 7.52 3.62 -16.39
C GLU A 390 6.11 3.68 -15.75
N LEU A 391 6.02 3.51 -14.43
CA LEU A 391 4.76 3.67 -13.70
C LEU A 391 4.23 5.11 -13.78
N VAL A 392 5.08 6.11 -13.61
CA VAL A 392 4.70 7.52 -13.73
C VAL A 392 4.20 7.82 -15.15
N ASN A 393 4.87 7.32 -16.19
CA ASN A 393 4.49 7.49 -17.59
C ASN A 393 3.14 6.85 -17.91
N SER A 394 2.90 5.62 -17.50
CA SER A 394 1.65 4.91 -17.76
C SER A 394 0.46 5.54 -17.02
N LEU A 395 0.65 5.99 -15.78
CA LEU A 395 -0.38 6.72 -15.04
C LEU A 395 -0.70 8.07 -15.69
N ALA A 396 0.31 8.81 -16.15
CA ALA A 396 0.12 10.07 -16.89
C ALA A 396 -0.66 9.84 -18.21
N ALA A 397 -0.35 8.75 -18.93
CA ALA A 397 -1.08 8.38 -20.14
C ALA A 397 -2.55 8.05 -19.84
N ARG A 398 -2.82 7.30 -18.77
CA ARG A 398 -4.20 7.00 -18.34
C ARG A 398 -4.97 8.27 -17.97
N ARG A 399 -4.35 9.20 -17.25
CA ARG A 399 -4.99 10.48 -16.91
C ARG A 399 -5.38 11.29 -18.13
N ARG A 400 -4.52 11.33 -19.16
CA ARG A 400 -4.87 11.99 -20.42
C ARG A 400 -6.13 11.39 -21.07
N ARG A 401 -6.26 10.04 -21.09
CA ARG A 401 -7.46 9.39 -21.63
C ARG A 401 -8.71 9.71 -20.81
N LEU A 402 -8.60 9.84 -19.50
CA LEU A 402 -9.70 10.27 -18.64
C LEU A 402 -10.09 11.72 -18.91
N GLU A 403 -9.12 12.63 -18.98
CA GLU A 403 -9.34 14.07 -19.23
C GLU A 403 -9.92 14.32 -20.63
N SER A 404 -9.51 13.55 -21.65
CA SER A 404 -10.05 13.63 -23.02
C SER A 404 -11.42 12.95 -23.20
N GLY A 405 -11.87 12.17 -22.22
CA GLY A 405 -13.10 11.37 -22.31
C GLY A 405 -12.98 10.08 -23.12
N GLU A 406 -11.78 9.69 -23.55
CA GLU A 406 -11.50 8.40 -24.21
C GLU A 406 -11.74 7.25 -23.23
N GLU A 407 -11.30 7.38 -21.98
CA GLU A 407 -11.63 6.48 -20.87
C GLU A 407 -12.77 7.10 -20.06
N VAL A 408 -13.89 6.39 -19.97
CA VAL A 408 -15.10 6.89 -19.29
C VAL A 408 -15.17 6.39 -17.86
N VAL A 409 -15.41 7.30 -16.92
CA VAL A 409 -15.78 7.02 -15.54
C VAL A 409 -17.14 7.66 -15.28
N VAL A 410 -18.16 6.82 -15.09
CA VAL A 410 -19.55 7.25 -14.86
C VAL A 410 -19.63 8.12 -13.59
N GLY A 411 -20.29 9.26 -13.71
CA GLY A 411 -20.43 10.23 -12.63
C GLY A 411 -19.23 11.18 -12.47
N VAL A 412 -18.13 10.97 -13.20
CA VAL A 412 -16.92 11.81 -13.13
C VAL A 412 -16.71 12.61 -14.41
N ASN A 413 -16.51 11.94 -15.55
CA ASN A 413 -16.29 12.60 -16.83
C ASN A 413 -17.40 12.32 -17.86
N LYS A 414 -18.41 11.54 -17.48
CA LYS A 414 -19.61 11.27 -18.28
C LYS A 414 -20.77 10.90 -17.35
N PHE A 415 -21.99 11.27 -17.71
CA PHE A 415 -23.21 11.06 -16.91
C PHE A 415 -23.09 11.64 -15.48
N ASP A 416 -22.56 12.85 -15.40
CA ASP A 416 -22.28 13.61 -14.18
C ASP A 416 -23.53 14.27 -13.57
N THR A 417 -24.62 14.41 -14.33
CA THR A 417 -25.92 14.87 -13.82
C THR A 417 -26.58 13.79 -12.97
N THR A 418 -26.93 14.10 -11.74
CA THR A 418 -27.51 13.15 -10.78
C THR A 418 -28.46 13.82 -9.80
N GLU A 419 -29.37 13.03 -9.23
CA GLU A 419 -30.10 13.41 -8.02
C GLU A 419 -29.16 13.27 -6.80
N PRO A 420 -29.41 14.03 -5.72
CA PRO A 420 -28.63 13.89 -4.49
C PRO A 420 -28.67 12.46 -3.96
N SER A 421 -27.49 11.87 -3.71
CA SER A 421 -27.41 10.52 -3.18
C SER A 421 -27.96 10.46 -1.75
N PRO A 422 -28.94 9.59 -1.46
CA PRO A 422 -29.44 9.41 -0.10
C PRO A 422 -28.35 8.84 0.85
N LEU A 423 -27.31 8.24 0.32
CA LEU A 423 -26.18 7.70 1.09
C LEU A 423 -25.21 8.80 1.56
N GLN A 424 -25.28 10.00 0.97
CA GLN A 424 -24.49 11.17 1.38
C GLN A 424 -25.26 12.10 2.34
N ALA A 425 -26.55 11.87 2.56
CA ALA A 425 -27.41 12.77 3.31
C ALA A 425 -27.19 12.74 4.85
N GLU A 426 -26.36 11.86 5.37
CA GLU A 426 -26.17 11.66 6.81
C GLU A 426 -25.03 12.52 7.43
N GLY A 427 -24.48 13.49 6.70
CA GLY A 427 -23.55 14.49 7.23
C GLY A 427 -22.24 13.92 7.80
N ALA A 428 -21.69 14.57 8.84
CA ALA A 428 -20.42 14.21 9.49
C ALA A 428 -20.38 12.78 10.07
N ASP A 429 -21.52 12.16 10.34
CA ASP A 429 -21.62 10.79 10.85
C ASP A 429 -21.41 9.70 9.77
N ALA A 430 -21.25 10.10 8.52
CA ALA A 430 -21.03 9.17 7.40
C ALA A 430 -19.61 8.57 7.37
N ILE A 431 -18.67 9.14 8.09
CA ILE A 431 -17.25 8.76 8.08
C ILE A 431 -16.80 8.49 9.51
N PHE A 432 -15.98 7.45 9.69
CA PHE A 432 -15.35 7.18 10.97
C PHE A 432 -14.18 8.15 11.21
N THR A 433 -14.16 8.77 12.40
CA THR A 433 -13.06 9.64 12.83
C THR A 433 -12.38 9.04 14.06
N VAL A 434 -11.06 9.13 14.11
CA VAL A 434 -10.27 8.70 15.26
C VAL A 434 -10.08 9.89 16.18
N ASP A 435 -10.42 9.73 17.48
CA ASP A 435 -10.25 10.75 18.49
C ASP A 435 -8.76 11.08 18.73
N ALA A 436 -8.42 12.36 18.80
CA ALA A 436 -7.07 12.82 19.16
C ALA A 436 -6.58 12.32 20.55
N ALA A 437 -7.48 11.91 21.42
CA ALA A 437 -7.14 11.25 22.68
C ALA A 437 -6.43 9.89 22.45
N THR A 438 -6.69 9.23 21.33
CA THR A 438 -6.08 7.95 20.97
C THR A 438 -4.55 8.06 20.84
N GLU A 439 -4.06 9.08 20.15
CA GLU A 439 -2.63 9.32 20.01
C GLU A 439 -1.98 9.62 21.35
N ARG A 440 -2.59 10.49 22.17
CA ARG A 440 -2.07 10.78 23.52
C ARG A 440 -1.99 9.53 24.39
N ALA A 441 -3.03 8.69 24.36
CA ALA A 441 -3.03 7.43 25.11
C ALA A 441 -1.94 6.47 24.63
N ALA A 442 -1.68 6.39 23.31
CA ALA A 442 -0.61 5.56 22.77
C ALA A 442 0.78 6.09 23.18
N VAL A 443 0.98 7.40 23.17
CA VAL A 443 2.23 8.04 23.65
C VAL A 443 2.46 7.78 25.14
N GLU A 444 1.42 7.87 25.96
CA GLU A 444 1.51 7.56 27.40
C GLU A 444 1.80 6.07 27.62
N ALA A 445 1.14 5.18 26.89
CA ALA A 445 1.32 3.75 26.99
C ALA A 445 2.75 3.30 26.65
N ILE A 446 3.35 3.83 25.57
CA ILE A 446 4.72 3.47 25.20
C ILE A 446 5.75 3.98 26.22
N ARG A 447 5.52 5.15 26.81
CA ARG A 447 6.37 5.67 27.88
C ARG A 447 6.28 4.83 29.15
N ALA A 448 5.08 4.42 29.55
CA ALA A 448 4.87 3.50 30.67
C ALA A 448 5.55 2.16 30.40
N TRP A 449 5.38 1.59 29.20
CA TRP A 449 6.04 0.35 28.81
C TRP A 449 7.56 0.40 28.98
N ARG A 450 8.20 1.47 28.53
CA ARG A 450 9.66 1.66 28.66
C ARG A 450 10.09 1.85 30.11
N ALA A 451 9.24 2.44 30.96
CA ALA A 451 9.53 2.64 32.38
C ALA A 451 9.44 1.37 33.22
N ASP A 452 8.54 0.45 32.86
CA ASP A 452 8.22 -0.74 33.67
C ASP A 452 8.99 -2.02 33.26
N ARG A 453 9.63 -2.04 32.11
CA ARG A 453 10.36 -3.20 31.58
C ARG A 453 11.77 -3.34 32.15
N ASP A 454 12.35 -4.53 31.99
CA ASP A 454 13.76 -4.78 32.30
C ASP A 454 14.67 -4.15 31.23
N GLN A 455 15.22 -2.99 31.52
CA GLN A 455 16.04 -2.25 30.58
C GLN A 455 17.37 -2.93 30.26
N ASP A 456 17.97 -3.67 31.21
CA ASP A 456 19.22 -4.41 30.98
C ASP A 456 19.00 -5.55 29.96
N ALA A 457 17.87 -6.26 30.07
CA ALA A 457 17.49 -7.28 29.10
C ALA A 457 17.25 -6.68 27.69
N VAL A 458 16.61 -5.52 27.61
CA VAL A 458 16.40 -4.79 26.34
C VAL A 458 17.73 -4.38 25.71
N ASP A 459 18.63 -3.80 26.48
CA ASP A 459 19.94 -3.33 26.00
C ASP A 459 20.81 -4.51 25.53
N GLU A 460 20.75 -5.65 26.19
CA GLU A 460 21.44 -6.88 25.76
C GLU A 460 20.85 -7.42 24.44
N ALA A 461 19.54 -7.49 24.33
CA ALA A 461 18.84 -7.96 23.12
C ALA A 461 19.11 -7.04 21.92
N LEU A 462 19.06 -5.73 22.09
CA LEU A 462 19.39 -4.75 21.03
C LEU A 462 20.87 -4.81 20.61
N ARG A 463 21.78 -5.09 21.55
CA ARG A 463 23.20 -5.30 21.24
C ARG A 463 23.36 -6.56 20.39
N ALA A 464 22.73 -7.67 20.80
CA ALA A 464 22.76 -8.93 20.05
C ALA A 464 22.18 -8.75 18.63
N LEU A 465 21.11 -7.98 18.48
CA LEU A 465 20.53 -7.65 17.18
C LEU A 465 21.52 -6.88 16.29
N ARG A 466 22.16 -5.82 16.82
CA ARG A 466 23.16 -5.04 16.08
C ARG A 466 24.36 -5.90 15.65
N ASP A 467 24.82 -6.77 16.52
CA ASP A 467 25.97 -7.63 16.23
C ASP A 467 25.62 -8.69 15.19
N ALA A 468 24.48 -9.32 15.29
CA ALA A 468 23.96 -10.23 14.27
C ALA A 468 23.76 -9.54 12.91
N ALA A 469 23.27 -8.30 12.90
CA ALA A 469 23.06 -7.52 11.68
C ALA A 469 24.36 -7.22 10.91
N LYS A 470 25.51 -7.19 11.58
CA LYS A 470 26.85 -7.00 10.98
C LYS A 470 27.42 -8.28 10.36
N THR A 471 26.81 -9.43 10.59
CA THR A 471 27.25 -10.76 10.14
C THR A 471 26.23 -11.38 9.20
N ASP A 472 26.44 -12.61 8.77
CA ASP A 472 25.47 -13.39 7.97
C ASP A 472 24.50 -14.21 8.85
N GLN A 473 24.45 -13.96 10.15
CA GLN A 473 23.52 -14.61 11.07
C GLN A 473 22.09 -14.24 10.70
N ASN A 474 21.19 -15.25 10.70
CA ASN A 474 19.76 -15.03 10.50
C ASN A 474 19.18 -14.18 11.62
N LEU A 475 18.48 -13.10 11.28
CA LEU A 475 17.99 -12.11 12.23
C LEU A 475 16.63 -12.47 12.87
N MET A 476 15.96 -13.53 12.42
CA MET A 476 14.60 -13.82 12.92
C MET A 476 14.61 -14.22 14.39
N GLN A 477 15.52 -15.11 14.83
CA GLN A 477 15.58 -15.54 16.23
C GLN A 477 15.94 -14.39 17.17
N VAL A 478 16.97 -13.61 16.85
CA VAL A 478 17.32 -12.44 17.69
C VAL A 478 16.22 -11.37 17.72
N SER A 479 15.38 -11.28 16.69
CA SER A 479 14.19 -10.43 16.70
C SER A 479 13.10 -10.96 17.64
N ILE A 480 12.91 -12.27 17.70
CA ILE A 480 12.01 -12.90 18.69
C ILE A 480 12.52 -12.65 20.12
N ASP A 481 13.83 -12.76 20.34
CA ASP A 481 14.43 -12.50 21.64
C ASP A 481 14.27 -11.02 22.04
N CYS A 482 14.42 -10.08 21.10
CA CYS A 482 14.07 -8.67 21.31
C CYS A 482 12.59 -8.49 21.70
N ALA A 483 11.67 -9.17 21.02
CA ALA A 483 10.24 -9.09 21.34
C ALA A 483 9.95 -9.54 22.79
N LYS A 484 10.54 -10.66 23.22
CA LYS A 484 10.41 -11.20 24.58
C LYS A 484 11.05 -10.30 25.65
N ALA A 485 12.15 -9.63 25.32
CA ALA A 485 12.81 -8.67 26.19
C ALA A 485 12.02 -7.36 26.37
N GLY A 486 11.00 -7.11 25.55
CA GLY A 486 10.18 -5.91 25.63
C GLY A 486 10.71 -4.73 24.81
N VAL A 487 11.52 -4.99 23.80
CA VAL A 487 11.95 -3.98 22.80
C VAL A 487 10.74 -3.42 22.07
N THR A 488 10.82 -2.15 21.63
CA THR A 488 9.77 -1.49 20.88
C THR A 488 10.03 -1.51 19.37
N THR A 489 8.98 -1.23 18.58
CA THR A 489 9.04 -1.14 17.12
C THR A 489 10.08 -0.09 16.67
N GLY A 490 10.09 1.07 17.32
CA GLY A 490 11.07 2.13 17.06
C GLY A 490 12.49 1.74 17.43
N GLU A 491 12.69 1.07 18.57
CA GLU A 491 14.01 0.63 19.02
C GLU A 491 14.59 -0.48 18.14
N TRP A 492 13.79 -1.47 17.76
CA TRP A 492 14.20 -2.52 16.81
C TRP A 492 14.60 -1.93 15.46
N SER A 493 13.75 -1.07 14.91
CA SER A 493 14.00 -0.43 13.63
C SER A 493 15.17 0.54 13.69
N GLY A 494 15.32 1.28 14.81
CA GLY A 494 16.43 2.20 15.06
C GLY A 494 17.76 1.47 15.11
N ALA A 495 17.84 0.35 15.84
CA ALA A 495 19.05 -0.48 15.91
C ALA A 495 19.49 -1.00 14.52
N LEU A 496 18.53 -1.36 13.66
CA LEU A 496 18.84 -1.77 12.30
C LEU A 496 19.15 -0.59 11.36
N ARG A 497 18.57 0.60 11.57
CA ARG A 497 18.97 1.82 10.83
C ARG A 497 20.43 2.19 11.10
N GLU A 498 20.90 2.03 12.33
CA GLU A 498 22.31 2.27 12.69
C GLU A 498 23.27 1.37 11.89
N VAL A 499 22.88 0.12 11.60
CA VAL A 499 23.73 -0.84 10.88
C VAL A 499 23.56 -0.76 9.37
N PHE A 500 22.32 -0.67 8.90
CA PHE A 500 21.97 -0.76 7.48
C PHE A 500 21.89 0.59 6.78
N GLY A 501 21.75 1.68 7.54
CA GLY A 501 21.48 3.01 7.01
C GLY A 501 20.03 3.21 6.59
N GLU A 502 19.75 4.42 6.10
CA GLU A 502 18.46 4.81 5.54
C GLU A 502 18.56 4.98 4.03
N PHE A 503 17.44 4.91 3.33
CA PHE A 503 17.36 5.03 1.88
C PHE A 503 16.23 5.98 1.45
N ARG A 504 16.46 6.70 0.36
CA ARG A 504 15.43 7.47 -0.34
C ARG A 504 15.35 6.98 -1.79
N ALA A 505 14.20 6.42 -2.16
CA ALA A 505 13.98 5.92 -3.51
C ALA A 505 13.91 7.08 -4.54
N PRO A 506 14.35 6.83 -5.80
CA PRO A 506 14.13 7.77 -6.90
C PRO A 506 12.66 8.09 -7.10
N THR A 507 12.35 9.36 -7.38
CA THR A 507 10.95 9.81 -7.52
C THR A 507 10.34 9.53 -8.89
N GLY A 508 11.16 9.25 -9.91
CA GLY A 508 10.70 9.02 -11.28
C GLY A 508 10.23 10.26 -12.03
N VAL A 509 10.01 11.39 -11.34
CA VAL A 509 9.47 12.63 -11.95
C VAL A 509 10.42 13.23 -12.98
N ALA A 510 11.72 13.23 -12.72
CA ALA A 510 12.72 13.80 -13.63
C ALA A 510 12.85 13.02 -14.96
N GLY A 511 12.64 11.70 -14.93
CA GLY A 511 12.73 10.81 -16.10
C GLY A 511 11.44 10.68 -16.89
N ALA A 512 10.30 11.18 -16.39
CA ALA A 512 9.03 11.12 -17.09
C ALA A 512 9.10 12.01 -18.34
N GLY A 513 8.83 11.43 -19.52
CA GLY A 513 8.92 12.12 -20.80
C GLY A 513 8.00 13.34 -20.87
N MET A 514 8.49 14.43 -21.43
CA MET A 514 7.64 15.60 -21.76
C MET A 514 6.61 15.18 -22.79
N SER A 515 5.34 15.17 -22.43
CA SER A 515 4.26 14.87 -23.37
C SER A 515 4.04 16.04 -24.32
N GLY A 516 4.45 15.86 -25.56
CA GLY A 516 4.30 16.87 -26.63
C GLY A 516 2.88 17.06 -27.17
N GLU A 517 1.88 16.34 -26.65
CA GLU A 517 0.52 16.34 -27.20
C GLU A 517 -0.54 16.54 -26.12
N GLY A 518 -1.15 17.70 -26.16
CA GLY A 518 -2.32 18.10 -25.37
C GLY A 518 -2.71 19.51 -25.80
N ALA A 519 -3.38 19.65 -26.94
CA ALA A 519 -3.20 20.81 -27.82
C ALA A 519 -3.92 22.10 -27.38
N GLY A 520 -4.94 22.13 -26.54
CA GLY A 520 -5.69 23.36 -26.26
C GLY A 520 -5.41 23.92 -24.87
N GLU A 521 -6.01 23.35 -23.85
CA GLU A 521 -5.97 23.85 -22.47
C GLU A 521 -4.55 23.88 -21.85
N ILE A 522 -3.73 22.83 -22.09
CA ILE A 522 -2.33 22.81 -21.61
C ILE A 522 -1.54 23.97 -22.22
N SER A 523 -1.77 24.28 -23.49
CA SER A 523 -1.11 25.39 -24.20
C SER A 523 -1.50 26.75 -23.62
N GLU A 524 -2.78 26.94 -23.31
CA GLU A 524 -3.28 28.16 -22.69
C GLU A 524 -2.71 28.39 -21.28
N VAL A 525 -2.72 27.35 -20.44
CA VAL A 525 -2.15 27.45 -19.09
C VAL A 525 -0.63 27.66 -19.16
N ARG A 526 0.06 27.01 -20.10
CA ARG A 526 1.50 27.20 -20.32
C ARG A 526 1.81 28.64 -20.69
N GLU A 527 1.00 29.25 -21.55
CA GLU A 527 1.16 30.67 -21.94
C GLU A 527 0.93 31.60 -20.74
N ARG A 528 -0.07 31.30 -19.86
CA ARG A 528 -0.30 32.06 -18.63
C ARG A 528 0.86 31.92 -17.65
N VAL A 529 1.40 30.70 -17.46
CA VAL A 529 2.59 30.47 -16.63
C VAL A 529 3.76 31.31 -17.13
N ARG A 530 4.00 31.28 -18.45
CA ARG A 530 5.07 32.06 -19.09
C ARG A 530 4.87 33.56 -18.92
N ALA A 531 3.68 34.07 -19.25
CA ALA A 531 3.36 35.49 -19.16
C ALA A 531 3.51 36.00 -17.71
N THR A 532 3.02 35.24 -16.72
CA THR A 532 3.18 35.59 -15.30
C THR A 532 4.66 35.59 -14.90
N GLY A 533 5.45 34.64 -15.39
CA GLY A 533 6.89 34.61 -15.14
C GLY A 533 7.62 35.81 -15.79
N ASP A 534 7.23 36.22 -17.00
CA ASP A 534 7.76 37.36 -17.69
C ASP A 534 7.43 38.69 -16.93
N GLU A 535 6.19 38.81 -16.40
CA GLU A 535 5.78 39.94 -15.55
C GLU A 535 6.60 40.05 -14.26
N LEU A 536 6.92 38.89 -13.63
CA LEU A 536 7.72 38.84 -12.41
C LEU A 536 9.23 38.88 -12.67
N GLY A 537 9.67 38.81 -13.93
CA GLY A 537 11.08 38.76 -14.30
C GLY A 537 11.81 37.47 -13.89
N GLN A 538 11.08 36.41 -13.60
CA GLN A 538 11.62 35.11 -13.21
C GLN A 538 10.68 33.96 -13.57
N ARG A 539 11.22 32.74 -13.75
CA ARG A 539 10.43 31.56 -14.02
C ARG A 539 9.62 31.16 -12.78
N LEU A 540 8.34 30.82 -12.96
CA LEU A 540 7.52 30.34 -11.84
C LEU A 540 8.03 29.01 -11.32
N ARG A 541 8.21 28.93 -9.98
CA ARG A 541 8.61 27.72 -9.26
C ARG A 541 7.48 27.22 -8.39
N MET A 542 7.29 25.91 -8.36
CA MET A 542 6.32 25.25 -7.49
C MET A 542 7.02 24.13 -6.72
N LEU A 543 6.93 24.17 -5.39
CA LEU A 543 7.29 23.03 -4.56
C LEU A 543 6.10 22.08 -4.46
N VAL A 544 6.35 20.80 -4.66
CA VAL A 544 5.39 19.73 -4.36
C VAL A 544 5.97 18.87 -3.24
N GLY A 545 5.30 18.82 -2.09
CA GLY A 545 5.76 18.14 -0.89
C GLY A 545 4.75 17.17 -0.31
N LYS A 546 5.27 16.12 0.35
CA LYS A 546 4.46 15.17 1.13
C LYS A 546 4.93 15.17 2.58
N PRO A 547 4.27 15.96 3.45
CA PRO A 547 4.56 15.95 4.86
C PRO A 547 4.05 14.67 5.55
N GLY A 548 4.72 14.27 6.64
CA GLY A 548 4.35 13.12 7.46
C GLY A 548 4.78 11.77 6.88
N LEU A 549 4.27 10.69 7.44
CA LEU A 549 4.68 9.31 7.12
C LEU A 549 3.98 8.70 5.90
N ASP A 550 2.94 9.33 5.37
CA ASP A 550 2.23 8.82 4.19
C ASP A 550 3.14 8.76 2.97
N GLY A 551 3.37 7.57 2.48
CA GLY A 551 4.25 7.29 1.34
C GLY A 551 3.57 7.22 -0.02
N HIS A 552 2.24 7.33 -0.12
CA HIS A 552 1.50 7.26 -1.40
C HIS A 552 1.81 8.48 -2.26
N SER A 553 2.85 8.39 -3.08
CA SER A 553 3.39 9.52 -3.86
C SER A 553 2.70 9.77 -5.20
N ASN A 554 1.88 8.82 -5.69
CA ASN A 554 1.33 8.84 -7.05
C ASN A 554 0.61 10.14 -7.42
N GLY A 555 -0.22 10.68 -6.50
CA GLY A 555 -0.93 11.94 -6.71
C GLY A 555 0.03 13.14 -6.82
N ALA A 556 0.98 13.23 -5.90
CA ALA A 556 1.99 14.29 -5.89
C ALA A 556 2.87 14.25 -7.14
N GLU A 557 3.26 13.06 -7.59
CA GLU A 557 4.05 12.86 -8.81
C GLU A 557 3.30 13.33 -10.06
N GLN A 558 2.00 13.01 -10.17
CA GLN A 558 1.19 13.46 -11.29
C GLN A 558 1.00 14.99 -11.31
N VAL A 559 0.83 15.61 -10.13
CA VAL A 559 0.81 17.08 -9.99
C VAL A 559 2.14 17.67 -10.39
N ALA A 560 3.27 17.10 -9.95
CA ALA A 560 4.61 17.55 -10.31
C ALA A 560 4.89 17.44 -11.82
N VAL A 561 4.49 16.32 -12.45
CA VAL A 561 4.59 16.14 -13.91
C VAL A 561 3.74 17.16 -14.65
N ARG A 562 2.48 17.37 -14.26
CA ARG A 562 1.59 18.35 -14.90
C ARG A 562 2.10 19.79 -14.73
N ALA A 563 2.57 20.17 -13.53
CA ALA A 563 3.16 21.48 -13.29
C ALA A 563 4.36 21.74 -14.23
N ARG A 564 5.24 20.75 -14.40
CA ARG A 564 6.34 20.83 -15.36
C ARG A 564 5.83 20.96 -16.80
N ASP A 565 4.82 20.18 -17.18
CA ASP A 565 4.26 20.19 -18.54
C ASP A 565 3.67 21.56 -18.94
N VAL A 566 3.10 22.29 -17.98
CA VAL A 566 2.61 23.66 -18.19
C VAL A 566 3.68 24.75 -17.96
N GLY A 567 4.92 24.38 -17.67
CA GLY A 567 6.06 25.30 -17.69
C GLY A 567 6.59 25.76 -16.34
N PHE A 568 6.07 25.28 -15.21
CA PHE A 568 6.68 25.53 -13.90
C PHE A 568 8.06 24.87 -13.80
N GLU A 569 8.96 25.49 -13.07
CA GLU A 569 10.11 24.84 -12.46
C GLU A 569 9.63 24.13 -11.20
N VAL A 570 9.75 22.80 -11.16
CA VAL A 570 9.17 21.99 -10.09
C VAL A 570 10.25 21.52 -9.13
N VAL A 571 10.07 21.86 -7.85
CA VAL A 571 10.86 21.34 -6.73
C VAL A 571 10.08 20.18 -6.11
N TYR A 572 10.53 18.94 -6.31
CA TYR A 572 9.90 17.75 -5.76
C TYR A 572 10.91 16.93 -4.96
N GLN A 573 10.75 16.91 -3.65
CA GLN A 573 11.67 16.28 -2.71
C GLN A 573 11.27 14.85 -2.30
N GLY A 574 10.16 14.33 -2.85
CA GLY A 574 9.67 12.98 -2.52
C GLY A 574 8.73 12.97 -1.32
N ILE A 575 8.87 11.95 -0.47
CA ILE A 575 7.94 11.60 0.62
C ILE A 575 8.61 11.72 1.99
N ARG A 576 7.80 11.66 3.04
CA ARG A 576 8.21 11.66 4.46
C ARG A 576 9.03 12.88 4.84
N LEU A 577 8.52 14.04 4.45
CA LEU A 577 9.13 15.32 4.80
C LEU A 577 8.55 15.83 6.12
N THR A 578 9.40 16.40 6.96
CA THR A 578 8.90 17.21 8.08
C THR A 578 8.38 18.55 7.58
N PRO A 579 7.43 19.20 8.27
CA PRO A 579 7.02 20.57 7.95
C PRO A 579 8.21 21.54 7.83
N SER A 580 9.21 21.42 8.70
CA SER A 580 10.42 22.24 8.69
C SER A 580 11.28 22.04 7.44
N GLN A 581 11.39 20.79 6.92
CA GLN A 581 12.09 20.52 5.66
C GLN A 581 11.39 21.16 4.47
N ILE A 582 10.04 21.10 4.42
CA ILE A 582 9.24 21.72 3.36
C ILE A 582 9.42 23.25 3.39
N VAL A 583 9.34 23.87 4.56
CA VAL A 583 9.54 25.31 4.75
C VAL A 583 10.96 25.72 4.31
N ALA A 584 11.98 24.98 4.76
CA ALA A 584 13.36 25.28 4.40
C ALA A 584 13.57 25.20 2.88
N ALA A 585 13.03 24.17 2.21
CA ALA A 585 13.11 24.03 0.77
C ALA A 585 12.35 25.14 0.02
N ALA A 586 11.15 25.50 0.48
CA ALA A 586 10.35 26.54 -0.13
C ALA A 586 11.08 27.91 -0.12
N VAL A 587 11.71 28.24 1.01
CA VAL A 587 12.48 29.47 1.18
C VAL A 587 13.78 29.44 0.38
N GLN A 588 14.55 28.36 0.45
CA GLN A 588 15.83 28.22 -0.26
C GLN A 588 15.67 28.29 -1.77
N GLU A 589 14.63 27.64 -2.30
CA GLU A 589 14.37 27.61 -3.73
C GLU A 589 13.57 28.84 -4.22
N GLY A 590 13.08 29.69 -3.32
CA GLY A 590 12.30 30.88 -3.68
C GLY A 590 11.06 30.54 -4.49
N VAL A 591 10.25 29.62 -3.98
CA VAL A 591 9.08 29.11 -4.72
C VAL A 591 7.92 30.09 -4.69
N HIS A 592 7.10 30.07 -5.74
CA HIS A 592 5.92 30.93 -5.89
C HIS A 592 4.63 30.25 -5.41
N ALA A 593 4.64 28.93 -5.22
CA ALA A 593 3.56 28.17 -4.62
C ALA A 593 4.09 26.91 -3.94
N VAL A 594 3.40 26.46 -2.88
CA VAL A 594 3.64 25.19 -2.19
C VAL A 594 2.42 24.30 -2.32
N GLY A 595 2.56 23.15 -2.98
CA GLY A 595 1.56 22.11 -3.09
C GLY A 595 1.84 20.97 -2.10
N LEU A 596 0.90 20.68 -1.21
CA LEU A 596 1.00 19.60 -0.23
C LEU A 596 0.05 18.46 -0.59
N SER A 597 0.55 17.22 -0.59
CA SER A 597 -0.26 16.02 -0.82
C SER A 597 -0.36 15.20 0.45
N VAL A 598 -1.57 15.05 1.00
CA VAL A 598 -1.83 14.32 2.26
C VAL A 598 -3.03 13.41 2.09
N LEU A 599 -2.84 12.08 2.30
CA LEU A 599 -3.89 11.07 2.15
C LEU A 599 -4.25 10.35 3.47
N SER A 600 -3.37 10.38 4.47
CA SER A 600 -3.50 9.63 5.72
C SER A 600 -4.45 10.24 6.76
N GLY A 601 -5.00 11.43 6.53
CA GLY A 601 -5.83 12.15 7.49
C GLY A 601 -5.04 13.01 8.51
N SER A 602 -3.71 13.10 8.38
CA SER A 602 -2.86 13.98 9.20
C SER A 602 -2.86 15.46 8.77
N HIS A 603 -3.66 15.81 7.75
CA HIS A 603 -3.68 17.14 7.15
C HIS A 603 -3.96 18.27 8.15
N LEU A 604 -4.78 18.04 9.19
CA LEU A 604 -5.05 19.05 10.23
C LEU A 604 -3.86 19.30 11.17
N GLU A 605 -2.87 18.40 11.18
CA GLU A 605 -1.66 18.54 12.00
C GLU A 605 -0.49 19.12 11.18
N VAL A 606 -0.21 18.52 10.01
CA VAL A 606 1.00 18.84 9.25
C VAL A 606 0.86 20.10 8.39
N VAL A 607 -0.34 20.37 7.84
CA VAL A 607 -0.56 21.53 6.96
C VAL A 607 -0.47 22.85 7.71
N PRO A 608 -1.14 23.05 8.88
CA PRO A 608 -0.98 24.26 9.66
C PRO A 608 0.46 24.52 10.09
N ALA A 609 1.23 23.46 10.39
CA ALA A 609 2.64 23.60 10.74
C ALA A 609 3.49 24.15 9.57
N VAL A 610 3.21 23.74 8.33
CA VAL A 610 3.86 24.30 7.13
C VAL A 610 3.46 25.77 6.91
N VAL A 611 2.16 26.08 6.99
CA VAL A 611 1.66 27.45 6.81
C VAL A 611 2.27 28.40 7.86
N GLN A 612 2.30 27.97 9.11
CA GLN A 612 2.90 28.76 10.19
C GLN A 612 4.41 28.93 9.99
N GLY A 613 5.11 27.85 9.65
CA GLY A 613 6.55 27.91 9.39
C GLY A 613 6.92 28.84 8.23
N LEU A 614 6.13 28.89 7.16
CA LEU A 614 6.33 29.85 6.06
C LEU A 614 6.14 31.29 6.54
N ARG A 615 5.12 31.58 7.36
CA ARG A 615 4.91 32.91 7.94
C ARG A 615 6.09 33.33 8.82
N GLU A 616 6.58 32.44 9.67
CA GLU A 616 7.74 32.71 10.56
C GLU A 616 9.04 32.91 9.79
N ALA A 617 9.17 32.23 8.63
CA ALA A 617 10.31 32.38 7.72
C ALA A 617 10.22 33.62 6.80
N GLY A 618 9.17 34.45 6.92
CA GLY A 618 8.96 35.63 6.07
C GLY A 618 8.45 35.35 4.66
N ALA A 619 7.92 34.16 4.42
CA ALA A 619 7.35 33.70 3.12
C ALA A 619 5.83 33.47 3.24
N GLY A 620 5.15 34.20 4.10
CA GLY A 620 3.73 34.02 4.39
C GLY A 620 2.78 34.39 3.24
N GLU A 621 3.25 35.10 2.23
CA GLU A 621 2.53 35.43 1.00
C GLU A 621 2.53 34.29 -0.03
N VAL A 622 3.40 33.29 0.11
CA VAL A 622 3.46 32.15 -0.81
C VAL A 622 2.18 31.30 -0.64
N PRO A 623 1.34 31.15 -1.66
CA PRO A 623 0.12 30.39 -1.56
C PRO A 623 0.42 28.91 -1.30
N VAL A 624 -0.23 28.37 -0.26
CA VAL A 624 -0.21 26.93 0.07
C VAL A 624 -1.50 26.30 -0.46
N VAL A 625 -1.37 25.29 -1.31
CA VAL A 625 -2.48 24.48 -1.81
C VAL A 625 -2.35 23.04 -1.31
N VAL A 626 -3.47 22.41 -1.03
CA VAL A 626 -3.49 21.06 -0.44
C VAL A 626 -4.29 20.12 -1.32
N GLY A 627 -3.74 18.94 -1.61
CA GLY A 627 -4.42 17.86 -2.32
C GLY A 627 -4.55 16.61 -1.46
N GLY A 628 -5.69 15.91 -1.53
CA GLY A 628 -5.89 14.67 -0.79
C GLY A 628 -7.35 14.28 -0.62
N ILE A 629 -7.59 13.24 0.18
CA ILE A 629 -8.94 12.89 0.64
C ILE A 629 -9.23 13.75 1.87
N ILE A 630 -9.86 14.91 1.66
CA ILE A 630 -10.09 15.93 2.69
C ILE A 630 -11.60 16.12 2.86
N PRO A 631 -12.17 15.80 4.03
CA PRO A 631 -13.58 16.05 4.32
C PRO A 631 -13.94 17.54 4.22
N PRO A 632 -15.18 17.90 3.82
CA PRO A 632 -15.60 19.30 3.66
C PRO A 632 -15.42 20.17 4.92
N GLU A 633 -15.61 19.60 6.10
CA GLU A 633 -15.41 20.30 7.38
C GLU A 633 -13.92 20.64 7.61
N ASP A 634 -13.03 19.73 7.24
CA ASP A 634 -11.58 19.91 7.36
C ASP A 634 -11.08 20.89 6.30
N GLU A 635 -11.62 20.87 5.08
CA GLU A 635 -11.36 21.88 4.05
C GLU A 635 -11.62 23.30 4.60
N LYS A 636 -12.75 23.51 5.26
CA LYS A 636 -13.11 24.79 5.85
C LYS A 636 -12.06 25.23 6.87
N ARG A 637 -11.67 24.33 7.77
CA ARG A 637 -10.64 24.60 8.80
C ARG A 637 -9.29 24.93 8.19
N LEU A 638 -8.88 24.20 7.14
CA LEU A 638 -7.62 24.44 6.44
C LEU A 638 -7.62 25.83 5.77
N ARG A 639 -8.72 26.22 5.12
CA ARG A 639 -8.87 27.55 4.50
C ARG A 639 -8.84 28.67 5.55
N GLU A 640 -9.54 28.49 6.68
CA GLU A 640 -9.50 29.42 7.82
C GLU A 640 -8.07 29.52 8.40
N GLY A 641 -7.27 28.45 8.35
CA GLY A 641 -5.87 28.40 8.74
C GLY A 641 -4.89 29.08 7.77
N GLY A 642 -5.35 29.43 6.57
CA GLY A 642 -4.54 30.16 5.58
C GLY A 642 -4.14 29.32 4.35
N VAL A 643 -4.77 28.15 4.13
CA VAL A 643 -4.62 27.39 2.88
C VAL A 643 -5.38 28.12 1.77
N ALA A 644 -4.70 28.36 0.64
CA ALA A 644 -5.24 29.11 -0.48
C ALA A 644 -6.27 28.33 -1.30
N ALA A 645 -6.03 27.02 -1.50
CA ALA A 645 -6.97 26.12 -2.18
C ALA A 645 -6.83 24.68 -1.67
N VAL A 646 -7.94 23.94 -1.73
CA VAL A 646 -7.98 22.50 -1.42
C VAL A 646 -8.52 21.75 -2.63
N PHE A 647 -7.80 20.72 -3.05
CA PHE A 647 -8.14 19.87 -4.19
C PHE A 647 -8.42 18.44 -3.72
N THR A 648 -9.60 17.95 -4.01
CA THR A 648 -10.05 16.59 -3.69
C THR A 648 -10.17 15.75 -4.96
N PRO A 649 -10.46 14.45 -4.88
CA PRO A 649 -10.72 13.62 -6.07
C PRO A 649 -11.82 14.15 -7.01
N LYS A 650 -12.66 15.08 -6.58
CA LYS A 650 -13.60 15.83 -7.45
C LYS A 650 -12.90 16.69 -8.49
N ASN A 651 -11.70 17.17 -8.17
CA ASN A 651 -10.89 18.02 -9.04
C ASN A 651 -10.01 17.12 -9.95
N PHE A 652 -10.62 16.32 -10.81
CA PHE A 652 -9.89 15.33 -11.62
C PHE A 652 -9.04 15.95 -12.76
N ARG A 653 -9.34 17.21 -13.17
CA ARG A 653 -8.63 17.93 -14.26
C ARG A 653 -7.40 18.66 -13.73
N LEU A 654 -6.22 18.04 -13.85
CA LEU A 654 -4.97 18.63 -13.35
C LEU A 654 -4.61 19.95 -14.05
N THR A 655 -4.98 20.13 -15.32
CA THR A 655 -4.75 21.39 -16.05
C THR A 655 -5.53 22.54 -15.43
N GLY A 656 -6.80 22.33 -15.03
CA GLY A 656 -7.60 23.33 -14.33
C GLY A 656 -7.02 23.68 -12.96
N MET A 657 -6.48 22.68 -12.22
CA MET A 657 -5.77 22.94 -10.96
C MET A 657 -4.53 23.84 -11.16
N MET A 658 -3.76 23.61 -12.22
CA MET A 658 -2.60 24.46 -12.55
C MET A 658 -3.03 25.89 -12.87
N ASP A 659 -4.12 26.08 -13.60
CA ASP A 659 -4.67 27.40 -13.92
C ASP A 659 -5.10 28.17 -12.67
N GLU A 660 -5.74 27.49 -11.71
CA GLU A 660 -6.10 28.08 -10.42
C GLU A 660 -4.85 28.46 -9.62
N ILE A 661 -3.81 27.60 -9.59
CA ILE A 661 -2.54 27.90 -8.93
C ILE A 661 -1.86 29.14 -9.52
N VAL A 662 -1.86 29.31 -10.84
CA VAL A 662 -1.34 30.55 -11.49
C VAL A 662 -2.14 31.77 -11.02
N THR A 663 -3.47 31.64 -10.93
CA THR A 663 -4.32 32.74 -10.45
C THR A 663 -3.99 33.09 -8.99
N LEU A 664 -3.75 32.10 -8.14
CA LEU A 664 -3.35 32.33 -6.73
C LEU A 664 -1.97 33.02 -6.64
N ILE A 665 -1.02 32.60 -7.46
CA ILE A 665 0.30 33.26 -7.53
C ILE A 665 0.16 34.71 -7.97
N ARG A 666 -0.59 35.00 -9.01
CA ARG A 666 -0.80 36.37 -9.51
C ARG A 666 -1.37 37.27 -8.42
N ARG A 667 -2.42 36.78 -7.71
CA ARG A 667 -3.02 37.53 -6.59
C ARG A 667 -2.04 37.78 -5.43
N SER A 668 -1.24 36.78 -5.07
CA SER A 668 -0.25 36.92 -4.00
C SER A 668 0.88 37.91 -4.34
N GLN A 669 1.16 38.06 -5.65
CA GLN A 669 2.17 38.98 -6.18
C GLN A 669 1.59 40.35 -6.58
N GLY A 670 0.28 40.58 -6.37
CA GLY A 670 -0.38 41.85 -6.69
C GLY A 670 -0.50 42.15 -8.18
N LEU A 671 -0.55 41.13 -9.02
CA LEU A 671 -0.67 41.24 -10.48
C LEU A 671 -2.12 41.25 -10.98
N ASP A 672 -3.09 40.91 -10.14
CA ASP A 672 -4.53 40.86 -10.44
C ASP A 672 -5.32 41.79 -9.52
#